data_92dbb551fab28c9a3f622f11cee56f4a
#
_entry.id   92dbb551fab28c9a3f622f11cee56f4a
#
_cell.length_a   1.000
_cell.length_b   1.000
_cell.length_c   1.000
_cell.angle_alpha   90.00
_cell.angle_beta   90.00
_cell.angle_gamma   90.00
#
_symmetry.space_group_name_H-M   'P 1'
#
loop_
_entity.id
_entity.type
_entity.pdbx_description
1 polymer ?
#
loop_
_entity_poly.entity_id
_entity_poly.type
_entity_poly.pdbx_seq_one_letter_code
_entity_poly.pdbx_strand_id
1 'polypeptide(L)'
;MPRKVSLEKTRNIGIMAHIDAGKTTTTERILYYTGVNYKLGETHEGTATMDWMEQEQERGITITSAATTCFWKNHRINIIDTPGHVDFTVEVERSLRVLDGSVTVMCAKGGVEPQSETVWRQADHYHVPRMIYVNKMDIMGADFYNVLRMIDERLKCNAVPIQLPIGKEAEFRGIIDLVEMNADVYYDEMGKDMRVEEIPEDMRELAEEYREKMLDAVSMFDDEIMEMYLEGKEIPTAKIRAAIRKATVAVEMIPVVCGTSYRNKGVQKLLDAIVDYMPAPTDIPAIEGINPKTDEEDKREPSDDEPFSALAFKIMTDPYVGRLSFFRVYSGTLNTGSSVLNSTKNVRERMGRILQMHANHREDIETVYSGDIAAAVGLKNTTTGDTLCDEKNPVILESMEFPEPVIRVAIEPKTKAGQEKMGVALAKLAEEDPTFRTYTDEETGQTIIAGMGELHLEIIVDRLLREFKVEANVGAPQVAYKETITKAVDQDTKYARQSGGKGQYGHVKIHVEPNESGKGYEFVNATVGGSVPKEYIPAVDAGIQGAMLAGVLAGYPVVDVKVTLYDGSYHEVDSSEMAFKIAGSMAFKEACQKAGPTLLEPIMKVSVIVPDEYMGDVIGDLNSRRGQIQGFEARSGAQQIDAFVPLAEMFGYATDLRSRTQGRGQYTMEPSHYIEIPKSIQEKIIDQRTGRHMS
;
A
#
# COMPACT_ATOMS: atom_id res chain seq x y z
N MET A 1 15.06 24.24 -20.34
CA MET A 1 14.75 25.46 -19.56
C MET A 1 15.35 25.32 -18.17
N PRO A 2 15.75 26.39 -17.49
CA PRO A 2 16.23 26.28 -16.12
C PRO A 2 15.11 25.83 -15.18
N ARG A 3 15.46 25.11 -14.12
CA ARG A 3 14.54 24.66 -13.07
C ARG A 3 13.77 25.87 -12.46
N LYS A 4 12.45 25.76 -12.38
CA LYS A 4 11.61 26.85 -11.81
C LYS A 4 11.75 26.99 -10.29
N VAL A 5 11.93 25.88 -9.58
CA VAL A 5 12.08 25.81 -8.12
C VAL A 5 13.25 24.90 -7.78
N SER A 6 14.11 25.33 -6.87
CA SER A 6 15.26 24.52 -6.46
C SER A 6 14.82 23.21 -5.78
N LEU A 7 15.69 22.20 -5.86
CA LEU A 7 15.44 20.89 -5.26
C LEU A 7 15.21 20.98 -3.74
N GLU A 8 15.94 21.87 -3.07
CA GLU A 8 15.81 22.13 -1.63
C GLU A 8 14.46 22.74 -1.24
N LYS A 9 13.78 23.40 -2.17
CA LYS A 9 12.46 24.01 -1.99
C LYS A 9 11.32 23.14 -2.52
N THR A 10 11.59 21.89 -2.80
CA THR A 10 10.59 20.90 -3.23
C THR A 10 10.19 20.03 -2.05
N ARG A 11 8.90 19.72 -1.95
CA ARG A 11 8.33 18.82 -0.93
C ARG A 11 7.45 17.79 -1.63
N ASN A 12 7.79 16.52 -1.53
CA ASN A 12 6.99 15.41 -2.05
C ASN A 12 6.32 14.71 -0.86
N ILE A 13 5.07 15.02 -0.63
CA ILE A 13 4.35 14.56 0.56
C ILE A 13 3.10 13.77 0.21
N GLY A 14 2.77 12.82 1.07
CA GLY A 14 1.50 12.11 1.09
C GLY A 14 0.60 12.59 2.21
N ILE A 15 -0.69 12.60 1.97
CA ILE A 15 -1.69 12.80 3.01
C ILE A 15 -2.38 11.48 3.26
N MET A 16 -2.26 10.99 4.48
CA MET A 16 -2.74 9.69 4.92
C MET A 16 -3.70 9.85 6.08
N ALA A 17 -4.71 9.03 6.15
CA ALA A 17 -5.69 9.06 7.23
C ALA A 17 -6.53 7.78 7.23
N HIS A 18 -7.17 7.49 8.36
CA HIS A 18 -8.30 6.57 8.38
C HIS A 18 -9.54 7.21 7.74
N ILE A 19 -10.54 6.39 7.48
CA ILE A 19 -11.83 6.83 6.94
C ILE A 19 -12.43 7.89 7.89
N ASP A 20 -13.01 8.93 7.32
CA ASP A 20 -13.67 10.03 8.04
C ASP A 20 -12.76 10.90 8.93
N ALA A 21 -11.44 10.77 8.89
CA ALA A 21 -10.56 11.71 9.60
C ALA A 21 -10.53 13.12 8.99
N GLY A 22 -11.06 13.27 7.78
CA GLY A 22 -11.10 14.55 7.06
C GLY A 22 -9.91 14.77 6.14
N LYS A 23 -9.36 13.69 5.60
CA LYS A 23 -8.23 13.71 4.66
C LYS A 23 -8.53 14.55 3.43
N THR A 24 -9.57 14.22 2.69
CA THR A 24 -9.97 14.91 1.45
C THR A 24 -10.30 16.37 1.73
N THR A 25 -11.03 16.67 2.82
CA THR A 25 -11.30 18.04 3.24
C THR A 25 -10.00 18.81 3.50
N THR A 26 -9.02 18.20 4.17
CA THR A 26 -7.72 18.83 4.42
C THR A 26 -6.98 19.13 3.12
N THR A 27 -6.94 18.19 2.18
CA THR A 27 -6.32 18.38 0.86
C THR A 27 -7.00 19.50 0.08
N GLU A 28 -8.33 19.53 0.05
CA GLU A 28 -9.10 20.59 -0.61
C GLU A 28 -8.83 21.98 0.00
N ARG A 29 -8.67 22.08 1.31
CA ARG A 29 -8.30 23.36 1.96
C ARG A 29 -6.87 23.79 1.66
N ILE A 30 -5.94 22.85 1.56
CA ILE A 30 -4.58 23.13 1.10
C ILE A 30 -4.60 23.69 -0.32
N LEU A 31 -5.33 23.07 -1.24
CA LEU A 31 -5.47 23.54 -2.61
C LEU A 31 -6.13 24.93 -2.69
N TYR A 32 -7.10 25.19 -1.85
CA TYR A 32 -7.75 26.49 -1.77
C TYR A 32 -6.77 27.60 -1.30
N TYR A 33 -6.06 27.37 -0.20
CA TYR A 33 -5.12 28.38 0.34
C TYR A 33 -3.89 28.59 -0.52
N THR A 34 -3.49 27.62 -1.32
CA THR A 34 -2.39 27.74 -2.29
C THR A 34 -2.83 28.33 -3.62
N GLY A 35 -4.12 28.65 -3.79
CA GLY A 35 -4.67 29.29 -4.99
C GLY A 35 -4.89 28.36 -6.18
N VAL A 36 -4.79 27.06 -6.00
CA VAL A 36 -5.09 26.07 -7.05
C VAL A 36 -6.59 25.94 -7.30
N ASN A 37 -7.39 25.96 -6.23
CA ASN A 37 -8.85 25.97 -6.29
C ASN A 37 -9.41 27.34 -5.91
N TYR A 38 -10.40 27.81 -6.66
CA TYR A 38 -11.12 29.05 -6.39
C TYR A 38 -12.38 28.87 -5.54
N LYS A 39 -12.85 27.63 -5.43
CA LYS A 39 -13.98 27.23 -4.61
C LYS A 39 -13.59 26.10 -3.69
N LEU A 40 -14.20 26.07 -2.50
CA LEU A 40 -14.04 24.96 -1.59
C LEU A 40 -14.85 23.75 -2.10
N GLY A 41 -14.17 22.62 -2.33
CA GLY A 41 -14.80 21.34 -2.62
C GLY A 41 -15.19 20.62 -1.31
N GLU A 42 -16.32 19.94 -1.31
CA GLU A 42 -16.82 19.16 -0.18
C GLU A 42 -17.04 17.70 -0.56
N THR A 43 -16.53 16.79 0.26
CA THR A 43 -16.63 15.34 0.02
C THR A 43 -18.07 14.86 0.01
N HIS A 44 -18.89 15.35 0.96
CA HIS A 44 -20.30 14.98 1.06
C HIS A 44 -21.18 15.48 -0.08
N GLU A 45 -20.73 16.52 -0.78
CA GLU A 45 -21.42 17.06 -1.95
C GLU A 45 -20.87 16.51 -3.28
N GLY A 46 -19.84 15.64 -3.24
CA GLY A 46 -19.18 15.08 -4.43
C GLY A 46 -18.44 16.14 -5.27
N THR A 47 -18.04 17.26 -4.66
CA THR A 47 -17.40 18.39 -5.34
C THR A 47 -15.88 18.47 -5.10
N ALA A 48 -15.32 17.49 -4.38
CA ALA A 48 -13.90 17.44 -4.08
C ALA A 48 -13.06 17.21 -5.36
N THR A 49 -12.03 18.03 -5.55
CA THR A 49 -11.22 18.05 -6.78
C THR A 49 -10.31 16.81 -6.92
N MET A 50 -9.85 16.26 -5.79
CA MET A 50 -8.97 15.09 -5.77
C MET A 50 -9.73 13.77 -5.95
N ASP A 51 -11.02 13.73 -5.65
CA ASP A 51 -11.88 12.56 -5.87
C ASP A 51 -12.45 12.63 -7.28
N TRP A 52 -11.69 12.16 -8.27
CA TRP A 52 -12.04 12.28 -9.68
C TRP A 52 -12.93 11.17 -10.22
N MET A 53 -12.99 10.02 -9.54
CA MET A 53 -13.86 8.91 -9.90
C MET A 53 -15.29 9.14 -9.38
N GLU A 54 -16.28 8.80 -10.20
CA GLU A 54 -17.68 8.85 -9.75
C GLU A 54 -17.93 8.01 -8.50
N GLN A 55 -17.27 6.87 -8.39
CA GLN A 55 -17.35 5.98 -7.22
C GLN A 55 -16.79 6.63 -5.95
N GLU A 56 -15.74 7.42 -6.07
CA GLU A 56 -15.17 8.18 -4.95
C GLU A 56 -16.15 9.25 -4.48
N GLN A 57 -16.71 9.99 -5.42
CA GLN A 57 -17.67 11.06 -5.13
C GLN A 57 -18.97 10.53 -4.51
N GLU A 58 -19.52 9.44 -5.03
CA GLU A 58 -20.76 8.84 -4.51
C GLU A 58 -20.58 8.21 -3.12
N ARG A 59 -19.42 7.61 -2.86
CA ARG A 59 -19.15 6.92 -1.60
C ARG A 59 -18.48 7.80 -0.54
N GLY A 60 -17.98 8.97 -0.96
CA GLY A 60 -17.23 9.88 -0.10
C GLY A 60 -15.91 9.33 0.43
N ILE A 61 -15.29 8.39 -0.30
CA ILE A 61 -14.01 7.76 0.04
C ILE A 61 -13.02 7.87 -1.11
N THR A 62 -11.74 8.02 -0.80
CA THR A 62 -10.67 7.95 -1.79
C THR A 62 -10.35 6.49 -2.11
N ILE A 63 -10.41 6.13 -3.37
CA ILE A 63 -10.16 4.76 -3.88
C ILE A 63 -8.78 4.68 -4.50
N THR A 64 -8.45 5.65 -5.35
CA THR A 64 -7.14 5.71 -6.01
C THR A 64 -6.37 6.94 -5.56
N SER A 65 -5.03 6.80 -5.45
CA SER A 65 -4.19 7.96 -5.15
C SER A 65 -4.23 8.96 -6.29
N ALA A 66 -4.36 10.24 -5.94
CA ALA A 66 -4.31 11.35 -6.87
C ALA A 66 -3.12 12.25 -6.54
N ALA A 67 -2.44 12.74 -7.57
CA ALA A 67 -1.29 13.61 -7.42
C ALA A 67 -1.62 15.03 -7.90
N THR A 68 -1.18 16.03 -7.15
CA THR A 68 -1.31 17.43 -7.53
C THR A 68 -0.11 18.25 -7.07
N THR A 69 0.09 19.39 -7.68
CA THR A 69 1.17 20.33 -7.33
C THR A 69 0.59 21.66 -6.90
N CYS A 70 1.10 22.19 -5.81
CA CYS A 70 0.79 23.53 -5.33
C CYS A 70 2.04 24.25 -4.82
N PHE A 71 1.91 25.55 -4.50
CA PHE A 71 3.02 26.40 -4.07
C PHE A 71 2.66 27.14 -2.79
N TRP A 72 3.59 27.15 -1.85
CA TRP A 72 3.46 27.88 -0.60
C TRP A 72 4.81 28.45 -0.16
N LYS A 73 4.88 29.73 0.17
CA LYS A 73 6.12 30.42 0.59
C LYS A 73 7.33 30.10 -0.29
N ASN A 74 7.19 30.20 -1.60
CA ASN A 74 8.21 29.89 -2.60
C ASN A 74 8.69 28.43 -2.62
N HIS A 75 7.93 27.50 -2.00
CA HIS A 75 8.16 26.08 -2.08
C HIS A 75 7.13 25.43 -3.00
N ARG A 76 7.58 24.41 -3.71
CA ARG A 76 6.73 23.54 -4.50
C ARG A 76 6.35 22.33 -3.67
N ILE A 77 5.07 22.09 -3.53
CA ILE A 77 4.55 20.97 -2.77
C ILE A 77 3.81 20.04 -3.74
N ASN A 78 4.35 18.86 -3.95
CA ASN A 78 3.67 17.77 -4.66
C ASN A 78 2.94 16.94 -3.61
N ILE A 79 1.63 16.85 -3.76
CA ILE A 79 0.77 16.11 -2.81
C ILE A 79 0.25 14.87 -3.51
N ILE A 80 0.41 13.72 -2.84
CA ILE A 80 -0.26 12.48 -3.20
C ILE A 80 -1.30 12.19 -2.14
N ASP A 81 -2.57 12.24 -2.54
CA ASP A 81 -3.70 11.86 -1.69
C ASP A 81 -3.92 10.36 -1.78
N THR A 82 -3.89 9.65 -0.65
CA THR A 82 -3.92 8.18 -0.61
C THR A 82 -5.24 7.66 -0.05
N PRO A 83 -5.70 6.46 -0.49
CA PRO A 83 -6.87 5.83 0.10
C PRO A 83 -6.70 5.58 1.61
N GLY A 84 -7.82 5.63 2.33
CA GLY A 84 -7.87 5.26 3.74
C GLY A 84 -8.46 3.87 4.01
N HIS A 85 -8.92 3.17 2.98
CA HIS A 85 -9.59 1.87 3.12
C HIS A 85 -8.61 0.70 2.95
N VAL A 86 -8.76 -0.35 3.74
CA VAL A 86 -7.84 -1.51 3.75
C VAL A 86 -7.78 -2.29 2.44
N ASP A 87 -8.86 -2.32 1.66
CA ASP A 87 -8.86 -2.97 0.35
C ASP A 87 -7.92 -2.29 -0.66
N PHE A 88 -7.49 -1.06 -0.36
CA PHE A 88 -6.61 -0.24 -1.19
C PHE A 88 -5.24 0.02 -0.55
N THR A 89 -4.79 -0.83 0.36
CA THR A 89 -3.47 -0.70 1.03
C THR A 89 -2.31 -0.62 0.03
N VAL A 90 -2.45 -1.24 -1.13
CA VAL A 90 -1.47 -1.19 -2.21
C VAL A 90 -1.28 0.21 -2.78
N GLU A 91 -2.35 0.99 -2.90
CA GLU A 91 -2.24 2.39 -3.30
C GLU A 91 -1.47 3.23 -2.26
N VAL A 92 -1.63 2.88 -0.98
CA VAL A 92 -0.84 3.48 0.12
C VAL A 92 0.64 3.11 -0.03
N GLU A 93 0.97 1.84 -0.22
CA GLU A 93 2.34 1.37 -0.38
C GLU A 93 3.03 1.99 -1.60
N ARG A 94 2.35 2.04 -2.75
CA ARG A 94 2.86 2.74 -3.93
C ARG A 94 3.22 4.19 -3.63
N SER A 95 2.34 4.88 -2.93
CA SER A 95 2.55 6.28 -2.55
C SER A 95 3.72 6.43 -1.59
N LEU A 96 3.77 5.63 -0.54
CA LEU A 96 4.86 5.65 0.45
C LEU A 96 6.23 5.42 -0.17
N ARG A 97 6.31 4.57 -1.20
CA ARG A 97 7.57 4.25 -1.88
C ARG A 97 8.18 5.46 -2.59
N VAL A 98 7.35 6.38 -3.06
CA VAL A 98 7.79 7.54 -3.87
C VAL A 98 7.74 8.88 -3.12
N LEU A 99 7.24 8.89 -1.91
CA LEU A 99 7.16 10.08 -1.07
C LEU A 99 8.45 10.31 -0.26
N ASP A 100 8.73 11.55 0.00
CA ASP A 100 9.82 11.95 0.90
C ASP A 100 9.33 12.14 2.34
N GLY A 101 8.06 12.49 2.50
CA GLY A 101 7.42 12.66 3.80
C GLY A 101 5.92 12.49 3.72
N SER A 102 5.28 12.35 4.87
CA SER A 102 3.83 12.21 4.96
C SER A 102 3.22 13.02 6.09
N VAL A 103 1.97 13.44 5.87
CA VAL A 103 1.11 14.03 6.90
C VAL A 103 0.02 13.02 7.22
N THR A 104 0.01 12.54 8.46
CA THR A 104 -1.04 11.65 8.95
C THR A 104 -2.13 12.47 9.63
N VAL A 105 -3.30 12.47 9.03
CA VAL A 105 -4.47 13.17 9.57
C VAL A 105 -5.21 12.24 10.53
N MET A 106 -5.37 12.68 11.76
CA MET A 106 -6.10 11.95 12.80
C MET A 106 -7.31 12.76 13.28
N CYS A 107 -8.41 12.08 13.57
CA CYS A 107 -9.58 12.72 14.13
C CYS A 107 -9.37 13.00 15.62
N ALA A 108 -9.64 14.23 16.07
CA ALA A 108 -9.50 14.62 17.47
C ALA A 108 -10.40 13.81 18.44
N LYS A 109 -11.46 13.21 17.94
CA LYS A 109 -12.38 12.34 18.71
C LYS A 109 -11.91 10.87 18.69
N GLY A 110 -11.64 10.32 17.50
CA GLY A 110 -11.28 8.91 17.33
C GLY A 110 -9.82 8.60 17.64
N GLY A 111 -8.95 9.56 17.43
CA GLY A 111 -7.50 9.41 17.64
C GLY A 111 -6.88 8.36 16.73
N VAL A 112 -6.15 7.45 17.33
CA VAL A 112 -5.51 6.33 16.61
C VAL A 112 -6.52 5.20 16.42
N GLU A 113 -6.89 4.95 15.17
CA GLU A 113 -7.77 3.86 14.78
C GLU A 113 -6.99 2.72 14.12
N PRO A 114 -7.55 1.51 13.98
CA PRO A 114 -6.84 0.37 13.39
C PRO A 114 -6.27 0.63 12.00
N GLN A 115 -6.99 1.38 11.16
CA GLN A 115 -6.48 1.80 9.85
C GLN A 115 -5.28 2.74 9.97
N SER A 116 -5.30 3.65 10.95
CA SER A 116 -4.15 4.52 11.22
C SER A 116 -2.91 3.71 11.59
N GLU A 117 -3.07 2.67 12.40
CA GLU A 117 -1.96 1.78 12.78
C GLU A 117 -1.39 1.01 11.59
N THR A 118 -2.24 0.54 10.67
CA THR A 118 -1.81 -0.17 9.47
C THR A 118 -0.98 0.75 8.55
N VAL A 119 -1.50 1.94 8.25
CA VAL A 119 -0.78 2.94 7.45
C VAL A 119 0.51 3.38 8.13
N TRP A 120 0.49 3.52 9.45
CA TRP A 120 1.67 3.88 10.24
C TRP A 120 2.78 2.83 10.16
N ARG A 121 2.43 1.55 10.28
CA ARG A 121 3.39 0.44 10.12
C ARG A 121 4.00 0.37 8.71
N GLN A 122 3.19 0.63 7.69
CA GLN A 122 3.68 0.72 6.31
C GLN A 122 4.69 1.88 6.16
N ALA A 123 4.39 3.03 6.74
CA ALA A 123 5.32 4.17 6.74
C ALA A 123 6.60 3.90 7.53
N ASP A 124 6.54 3.11 8.62
CA ASP A 124 7.74 2.64 9.34
C ASP A 124 8.61 1.74 8.46
N HIS A 125 7.99 0.83 7.72
CA HIS A 125 8.71 -0.07 6.81
C HIS A 125 9.56 0.68 5.78
N TYR A 126 9.04 1.77 5.24
CA TYR A 126 9.75 2.61 4.27
C TYR A 126 10.55 3.77 4.91
N HIS A 127 10.62 3.85 6.21
CA HIS A 127 11.33 4.92 6.97
C HIS A 127 10.94 6.34 6.53
N VAL A 128 9.66 6.56 6.28
CA VAL A 128 9.15 7.84 5.79
C VAL A 128 9.06 8.86 6.93
N PRO A 129 9.71 10.03 6.84
CA PRO A 129 9.50 11.14 7.77
C PRO A 129 8.03 11.56 7.82
N ARG A 130 7.51 11.81 9.02
CA ARG A 130 6.10 12.05 9.25
C ARG A 130 5.83 13.20 10.18
N MET A 131 4.65 13.79 10.01
CA MET A 131 4.02 14.65 11.00
C MET A 131 2.56 14.24 11.19
N ILE A 132 1.99 14.57 12.32
CA ILE A 132 0.59 14.29 12.65
C ILE A 132 -0.19 15.59 12.66
N TYR A 133 -1.33 15.59 11.99
CA TYR A 133 -2.32 16.65 12.03
C TYR A 133 -3.58 16.16 12.71
N VAL A 134 -3.85 16.67 13.93
CA VAL A 134 -5.06 16.36 14.70
C VAL A 134 -6.17 17.27 14.21
N ASN A 135 -7.03 16.73 13.38
CA ASN A 135 -8.13 17.44 12.71
C ASN A 135 -9.45 17.30 13.46
N LYS A 136 -10.42 18.09 13.08
CA LYS A 136 -11.77 18.10 13.67
C LYS A 136 -11.80 18.47 15.15
N MET A 137 -10.99 19.43 15.55
CA MET A 137 -10.98 19.94 16.92
C MET A 137 -12.31 20.60 17.35
N ASP A 138 -13.18 20.92 16.39
CA ASP A 138 -14.48 21.58 16.58
C ASP A 138 -15.66 20.62 16.84
N ILE A 139 -15.48 19.31 16.67
CA ILE A 139 -16.55 18.34 16.85
C ILE A 139 -16.72 17.92 18.32
N MET A 140 -17.93 17.50 18.66
CA MET A 140 -18.25 16.97 20.00
C MET A 140 -17.42 15.71 20.31
N GLY A 141 -16.74 15.70 21.44
CA GLY A 141 -15.85 14.63 21.86
C GLY A 141 -14.39 14.82 21.43
N ALA A 142 -14.05 15.94 20.80
CA ALA A 142 -12.67 16.26 20.45
C ALA A 142 -11.80 16.46 21.70
N ASP A 143 -10.67 15.76 21.76
CA ASP A 143 -9.70 15.85 22.85
C ASP A 143 -8.27 15.61 22.33
N PHE A 144 -7.54 16.70 22.12
CA PHE A 144 -6.17 16.68 21.62
C PHE A 144 -5.22 15.87 22.51
N TYR A 145 -5.32 16.04 23.81
CA TYR A 145 -4.40 15.38 24.77
C TYR A 145 -4.67 13.89 24.88
N ASN A 146 -5.91 13.47 24.73
CA ASN A 146 -6.25 12.06 24.63
C ASN A 146 -5.67 11.43 23.36
N VAL A 147 -5.70 12.15 22.25
CA VAL A 147 -5.05 11.68 20.99
C VAL A 147 -3.54 11.51 21.18
N LEU A 148 -2.87 12.45 21.85
CA LEU A 148 -1.45 12.33 22.19
C LEU A 148 -1.15 11.08 23.01
N ARG A 149 -1.96 10.80 24.01
CA ARG A 149 -1.86 9.60 24.84
C ARG A 149 -2.03 8.33 23.99
N MET A 150 -3.03 8.30 23.12
CA MET A 150 -3.25 7.16 22.19
C MET A 150 -2.08 6.95 21.24
N ILE A 151 -1.48 8.01 20.74
CA ILE A 151 -0.28 7.92 19.87
C ILE A 151 0.86 7.27 20.63
N ASP A 152 1.13 7.71 21.85
CA ASP A 152 2.20 7.14 22.67
C ASP A 152 1.97 5.65 22.98
N GLU A 153 0.76 5.28 23.39
CA GLU A 153 0.41 3.91 23.77
C GLU A 153 0.40 2.94 22.59
N ARG A 154 -0.08 3.35 21.42
CA ARG A 154 -0.37 2.49 20.26
C ARG A 154 0.67 2.53 19.17
N LEU A 155 1.16 3.72 18.86
CA LEU A 155 2.16 3.90 17.80
C LEU A 155 3.59 3.84 18.35
N LYS A 156 3.76 4.04 19.65
CA LYS A 156 5.04 3.97 20.37
C LYS A 156 6.15 4.79 19.68
N CYS A 157 5.79 6.00 19.26
CA CYS A 157 6.67 6.90 18.56
C CYS A 157 6.90 8.17 19.40
N ASN A 158 7.98 8.90 19.09
CA ASN A 158 8.30 10.16 19.75
C ASN A 158 7.49 11.31 19.13
N ALA A 159 6.19 11.36 19.41
CA ALA A 159 5.31 12.42 18.98
C ALA A 159 5.41 13.64 19.90
N VAL A 160 5.82 14.75 19.33
CA VAL A 160 6.06 15.99 20.08
C VAL A 160 5.16 17.10 19.54
N PRO A 161 4.23 17.63 20.35
CA PRO A 161 3.42 18.77 19.96
C PRO A 161 4.28 20.00 19.71
N ILE A 162 4.09 20.64 18.57
CA ILE A 162 4.65 21.95 18.24
C ILE A 162 3.56 23.03 18.26
N GLN A 163 2.32 22.61 18.43
CA GLN A 163 1.15 23.46 18.57
C GLN A 163 0.25 22.89 19.67
N LEU A 164 -0.53 23.76 20.31
CA LEU A 164 -1.59 23.37 21.23
C LEU A 164 -2.90 24.03 20.81
N PRO A 165 -4.06 23.34 20.94
CA PRO A 165 -5.36 23.95 20.67
C PRO A 165 -5.78 24.92 21.75
N ILE A 166 -6.42 26.01 21.35
CA ILE A 166 -7.12 26.94 22.26
C ILE A 166 -8.59 26.55 22.28
N GLY A 167 -9.00 25.89 23.36
CA GLY A 167 -10.33 25.33 23.49
C GLY A 167 -10.51 24.01 22.74
N LYS A 168 -11.70 23.45 22.83
CA LYS A 168 -12.09 22.21 22.12
C LYS A 168 -13.59 22.26 21.81
N GLU A 169 -14.03 21.42 20.88
CA GLU A 169 -15.41 21.37 20.44
C GLU A 169 -15.89 22.75 19.93
N ALA A 170 -17.07 23.19 20.37
CA ALA A 170 -17.62 24.49 19.95
C ALA A 170 -16.78 25.69 20.43
N GLU A 171 -15.94 25.49 21.44
CA GLU A 171 -15.06 26.52 21.99
C GLU A 171 -13.68 26.58 21.33
N PHE A 172 -13.41 25.70 20.37
CA PHE A 172 -12.16 25.73 19.63
C PHE A 172 -12.04 27.01 18.79
N ARG A 173 -11.11 27.88 19.19
CA ARG A 173 -10.97 29.22 18.62
C ARG A 173 -9.60 29.56 18.09
N GLY A 174 -8.61 28.71 18.30
CA GLY A 174 -7.27 29.05 17.85
C GLY A 174 -6.22 28.01 18.20
N ILE A 175 -4.97 28.37 17.92
CA ILE A 175 -3.80 27.51 18.04
C ILE A 175 -2.68 28.30 18.74
N ILE A 176 -2.05 27.68 19.72
CA ILE A 176 -0.79 28.17 20.30
C ILE A 176 0.36 27.63 19.49
N ASP A 177 1.22 28.49 18.98
CA ASP A 177 2.49 28.12 18.35
C ASP A 177 3.58 28.04 19.42
N LEU A 178 4.06 26.84 19.71
CA LEU A 178 5.08 26.61 20.74
C LEU A 178 6.48 27.02 20.28
N VAL A 179 6.71 27.15 18.98
CA VAL A 179 8.01 27.61 18.43
C VAL A 179 8.12 29.13 18.55
N GLU A 180 7.09 29.87 18.17
CA GLU A 180 7.02 31.32 18.24
C GLU A 180 6.57 31.84 19.63
N MET A 181 5.93 31.02 20.42
CA MET A 181 5.29 31.38 21.70
C MET A 181 4.28 32.51 21.57
N ASN A 182 3.40 32.38 20.60
CA ASN A 182 2.25 33.25 20.39
C ASN A 182 1.01 32.43 20.07
N ALA A 183 -0.11 33.08 19.85
CA ALA A 183 -1.39 32.44 19.57
C ALA A 183 -1.98 32.99 18.26
N ASP A 184 -2.48 32.08 17.42
CA ASP A 184 -3.32 32.42 16.27
C ASP A 184 -4.79 32.22 16.69
N VAL A 185 -5.51 33.32 16.86
CA VAL A 185 -6.89 33.31 17.34
C VAL A 185 -7.84 33.67 16.21
N TYR A 186 -8.85 32.86 16.02
CA TYR A 186 -9.90 33.08 15.02
C TYR A 186 -11.13 33.69 15.64
N TYR A 187 -11.62 34.79 15.05
CA TYR A 187 -12.77 35.57 15.55
C TYR A 187 -14.06 35.32 14.78
N ASP A 188 -14.02 34.41 13.80
CA ASP A 188 -15.16 33.97 13.01
C ASP A 188 -15.25 32.44 12.93
N GLU A 189 -16.40 31.92 12.54
CA GLU A 189 -16.60 30.46 12.46
C GLU A 189 -15.84 29.79 11.30
N MET A 190 -15.59 30.52 10.23
CA MET A 190 -15.01 29.97 8.99
C MET A 190 -13.53 30.33 8.76
N GLY A 191 -12.84 30.80 9.79
CA GLY A 191 -11.41 31.01 9.78
C GLY A 191 -10.92 32.16 8.89
N LYS A 192 -11.75 33.16 8.61
CA LYS A 192 -11.41 34.33 7.78
C LYS A 192 -10.72 35.45 8.54
N ASP A 193 -11.11 35.67 9.80
CA ASP A 193 -10.53 36.68 10.69
C ASP A 193 -9.62 36.00 11.71
N MET A 194 -8.35 35.82 11.36
CA MET A 194 -7.31 35.31 12.24
C MET A 194 -6.39 36.45 12.68
N ARG A 195 -6.09 36.50 13.96
CA ARG A 195 -5.17 37.47 14.54
C ARG A 195 -4.09 36.78 15.35
N VAL A 196 -2.86 37.27 15.22
CA VAL A 196 -1.73 36.82 16.03
C VAL A 196 -1.73 37.63 17.33
N GLU A 197 -1.83 36.95 18.45
CA GLU A 197 -1.97 37.51 19.79
C GLU A 197 -0.99 36.83 20.76
N GLU A 198 -0.94 37.37 21.97
CA GLU A 198 -0.26 36.70 23.07
C GLU A 198 -1.03 35.47 23.52
N ILE A 199 -0.32 34.48 24.07
CA ILE A 199 -0.93 33.27 24.61
C ILE A 199 -1.94 33.66 25.71
N PRO A 200 -3.18 33.12 25.70
CA PRO A 200 -4.13 33.35 26.77
C PRO A 200 -3.55 33.04 28.15
N GLU A 201 -3.82 33.87 29.12
CA GLU A 201 -3.23 33.78 30.47
C GLU A 201 -3.48 32.41 31.12
N ASP A 202 -4.70 31.87 30.92
CA ASP A 202 -5.13 30.57 31.46
C ASP A 202 -4.41 29.38 30.80
N MET A 203 -3.74 29.58 29.69
CA MET A 203 -3.00 28.56 28.97
C MET A 203 -1.48 28.75 28.99
N ARG A 204 -0.99 29.82 29.57
CA ARG A 204 0.45 30.15 29.58
C ARG A 204 1.29 29.06 30.23
N GLU A 205 0.88 28.59 31.41
CA GLU A 205 1.59 27.53 32.14
C GLU A 205 1.68 26.22 31.32
N LEU A 206 0.56 25.83 30.72
CA LEU A 206 0.50 24.65 29.85
C LEU A 206 1.38 24.80 28.59
N ALA A 207 1.35 25.99 28.01
CA ALA A 207 2.20 26.29 26.84
C ALA A 207 3.71 26.24 27.19
N GLU A 208 4.08 26.76 28.33
CA GLU A 208 5.47 26.69 28.83
C GLU A 208 5.88 25.26 29.12
N GLU A 209 5.03 24.42 29.72
CA GLU A 209 5.29 22.99 29.93
C GLU A 209 5.54 22.24 28.63
N TYR A 210 4.68 22.42 27.63
CA TYR A 210 4.83 21.75 26.35
C TYR A 210 5.99 22.30 25.50
N ARG A 211 6.28 23.59 25.62
CA ARG A 211 7.48 24.16 25.02
C ARG A 211 8.74 23.55 25.62
N GLU A 212 8.79 23.37 26.92
CA GLU A 212 9.92 22.72 27.58
C GLU A 212 10.10 21.28 27.10
N LYS A 213 9.02 20.51 26.99
CA LYS A 213 9.05 19.16 26.40
C LYS A 213 9.54 19.16 24.96
N MET A 214 9.12 20.13 24.16
CA MET A 214 9.60 20.28 22.77
C MET A 214 11.11 20.62 22.74
N LEU A 215 11.58 21.54 23.54
CA LEU A 215 12.99 21.92 23.62
C LEU A 215 13.85 20.78 24.13
N ASP A 216 13.39 20.01 25.09
CA ASP A 216 14.06 18.79 25.56
C ASP A 216 14.21 17.77 24.44
N ALA A 217 13.16 17.51 23.67
CA ALA A 217 13.17 16.60 22.53
C ALA A 217 14.17 17.04 21.43
N VAL A 218 14.22 18.32 21.08
CA VAL A 218 15.10 18.83 20.02
C VAL A 218 16.54 19.04 20.48
N SER A 219 16.79 19.22 21.75
CA SER A 219 18.14 19.41 22.31
C SER A 219 19.03 18.20 22.06
N MET A 220 18.46 17.02 21.90
CA MET A 220 19.20 15.80 21.57
C MET A 220 19.78 15.80 20.15
N PHE A 221 19.33 16.70 19.28
CA PHE A 221 19.72 16.78 17.87
C PHE A 221 20.60 18.00 17.54
N ASP A 222 20.85 18.88 18.49
CA ASP A 222 21.66 20.07 18.31
C ASP A 222 22.40 20.43 19.62
N ASP A 223 23.71 20.30 19.62
CA ASP A 223 24.56 20.53 20.81
C ASP A 223 24.48 21.98 21.31
N GLU A 224 24.37 22.96 20.40
CA GLU A 224 24.24 24.38 20.80
C GLU A 224 22.87 24.64 21.48
N ILE A 225 21.80 24.01 21.00
CA ILE A 225 20.49 24.10 21.66
C ILE A 225 20.56 23.45 23.02
N MET A 226 21.22 22.29 23.15
CA MET A 226 21.40 21.63 24.45
C MET A 226 22.16 22.53 25.45
N GLU A 227 23.26 23.16 25.05
CA GLU A 227 23.97 24.09 25.90
C GLU A 227 23.11 25.28 26.32
N MET A 228 22.46 25.94 25.35
CA MET A 228 21.57 27.09 25.62
C MET A 228 20.39 26.71 26.54
N TYR A 229 19.81 25.53 26.31
CA TYR A 229 18.71 25.01 27.14
C TYR A 229 19.16 24.74 28.58
N LEU A 230 20.30 24.08 28.77
CA LEU A 230 20.85 23.80 30.10
C LEU A 230 21.27 25.08 30.85
N GLU A 231 21.74 26.09 30.15
CA GLU A 231 22.14 27.39 30.70
C GLU A 231 20.94 28.34 30.92
N GLY A 232 19.72 27.92 30.51
CA GLY A 232 18.52 28.75 30.61
C GLY A 232 18.54 29.99 29.71
N LYS A 233 19.31 29.97 28.62
CA LYS A 233 19.39 31.06 27.64
C LYS A 233 18.21 30.99 26.66
N GLU A 234 17.83 32.13 26.13
CA GLU A 234 16.84 32.19 25.05
C GLU A 234 17.40 31.55 23.77
N ILE A 235 16.65 30.61 23.19
CA ILE A 235 17.04 29.89 21.99
C ILE A 235 16.40 30.57 20.78
N PRO A 236 17.15 30.96 19.73
CA PRO A 236 16.58 31.56 18.52
C PRO A 236 15.59 30.62 17.85
N THR A 237 14.47 31.16 17.42
CA THR A 237 13.40 30.40 16.73
C THR A 237 13.88 29.68 15.49
N ALA A 238 14.78 30.29 14.71
CA ALA A 238 15.36 29.66 13.52
C ALA A 238 16.14 28.38 13.87
N LYS A 239 16.88 28.35 15.00
CA LYS A 239 17.57 27.14 15.48
C LYS A 239 16.61 26.06 15.90
N ILE A 240 15.54 26.42 16.59
CA ILE A 240 14.49 25.47 17.00
C ILE A 240 13.88 24.82 15.77
N ARG A 241 13.51 25.58 14.75
CA ARG A 241 12.97 25.06 13.48
C ARG A 241 13.95 24.13 12.78
N ALA A 242 15.20 24.52 12.67
CA ALA A 242 16.24 23.68 12.07
C ALA A 242 16.43 22.35 12.81
N ALA A 243 16.38 22.36 14.13
CA ALA A 243 16.51 21.17 14.97
C ALA A 243 15.28 20.24 14.86
N ILE A 244 14.06 20.81 14.85
CA ILE A 244 12.83 20.05 14.62
C ILE A 244 12.87 19.38 13.24
N ARG A 245 13.29 20.10 12.19
CA ARG A 245 13.45 19.55 10.85
C ARG A 245 14.43 18.40 10.82
N LYS A 246 15.61 18.58 11.41
CA LYS A 246 16.65 17.55 11.46
C LYS A 246 16.15 16.27 12.15
N ALA A 247 15.48 16.40 13.28
CA ALA A 247 14.89 15.29 14.02
C ALA A 247 13.75 14.61 13.24
N THR A 248 12.92 15.37 12.55
CA THR A 248 11.81 14.87 11.72
C THR A 248 12.32 14.10 10.52
N VAL A 249 13.30 14.62 9.80
CA VAL A 249 13.92 13.94 8.66
C VAL A 249 14.60 12.66 9.06
N ALA A 250 15.22 12.62 10.26
CA ALA A 250 15.83 11.42 10.81
C ALA A 250 14.80 10.36 11.31
N VAL A 251 13.51 10.67 11.25
CA VAL A 251 12.40 9.83 11.77
C VAL A 251 12.52 9.56 13.29
N GLU A 252 13.19 10.43 14.01
CA GLU A 252 13.38 10.31 15.47
C GLU A 252 12.41 11.19 16.28
N MET A 253 11.75 12.13 15.62
CA MET A 253 10.72 12.99 16.17
C MET A 253 9.58 13.12 15.19
N ILE A 254 8.37 13.16 15.68
CA ILE A 254 7.16 13.34 14.89
C ILE A 254 6.43 14.58 15.39
N PRO A 255 6.49 15.72 14.66
CA PRO A 255 5.78 16.93 15.05
C PRO A 255 4.27 16.70 15.01
N VAL A 256 3.57 17.21 16.00
CA VAL A 256 2.10 17.16 16.07
C VAL A 256 1.54 18.58 16.00
N VAL A 257 0.66 18.77 15.03
CA VAL A 257 -0.09 20.01 14.83
C VAL A 257 -1.59 19.74 14.94
N CYS A 258 -2.40 20.76 15.10
CA CYS A 258 -3.83 20.62 15.27
C CYS A 258 -4.64 21.67 14.50
N GLY A 259 -5.91 21.42 14.32
CA GLY A 259 -6.84 22.34 13.67
C GLY A 259 -8.17 21.71 13.31
N THR A 260 -8.93 22.42 12.51
CA THR A 260 -10.13 21.92 11.87
C THR A 260 -10.19 22.39 10.43
N SER A 261 -9.99 21.46 9.51
CA SER A 261 -9.98 21.77 8.07
C SER A 261 -11.34 22.26 7.59
N TYR A 262 -12.43 21.69 8.08
CA TYR A 262 -13.78 22.09 7.70
C TYR A 262 -14.07 23.57 8.03
N ARG A 263 -13.58 24.05 9.16
CA ARG A 263 -13.71 25.46 9.60
C ARG A 263 -12.56 26.36 9.17
N ASN A 264 -11.64 25.85 8.36
CA ASN A 264 -10.44 26.57 7.87
C ASN A 264 -9.52 27.10 8.98
N LYS A 265 -9.51 26.46 10.14
CA LYS A 265 -8.67 26.88 11.27
C LYS A 265 -7.45 25.97 11.39
N GLY A 266 -6.26 26.53 11.22
CA GLY A 266 -4.99 25.83 11.34
C GLY A 266 -4.38 25.32 10.05
N VAL A 267 -5.03 25.47 8.89
CA VAL A 267 -4.52 24.96 7.60
C VAL A 267 -3.29 25.70 7.13
N GLN A 268 -3.23 27.02 7.28
CA GLN A 268 -2.04 27.81 6.93
C GLN A 268 -0.83 27.42 7.79
N LYS A 269 -1.05 27.16 9.08
CA LYS A 269 0.00 26.66 9.99
C LYS A 269 0.45 25.25 9.65
N LEU A 270 -0.46 24.40 9.17
CA LEU A 270 -0.11 23.09 8.62
C LEU A 270 0.79 23.23 7.40
N LEU A 271 0.46 24.12 6.46
CA LEU A 271 1.29 24.42 5.29
C LEU A 271 2.67 24.96 5.67
N ASP A 272 2.72 25.85 6.65
CA ASP A 272 3.99 26.36 7.19
C ASP A 272 4.84 25.22 7.78
N ALA A 273 4.23 24.32 8.54
CA ALA A 273 4.91 23.16 9.12
C ALA A 273 5.42 22.18 8.05
N ILE A 274 4.67 21.97 6.97
CA ILE A 274 5.13 21.15 5.83
C ILE A 274 6.38 21.75 5.20
N VAL A 275 6.37 23.05 4.96
CA VAL A 275 7.52 23.76 4.39
C VAL A 275 8.72 23.74 5.33
N ASP A 276 8.51 23.97 6.62
CA ASP A 276 9.59 24.11 7.62
C ASP A 276 10.19 22.77 8.03
N TYR A 277 9.40 21.69 8.14
CA TYR A 277 9.83 20.45 8.80
C TYR A 277 9.83 19.21 7.91
N MET A 278 9.08 19.18 6.81
CA MET A 278 9.10 18.03 5.91
C MET A 278 10.36 18.04 5.04
N PRO A 279 10.87 16.86 4.67
CA PRO A 279 12.10 16.75 3.89
C PRO A 279 11.95 17.26 2.46
N ALA A 280 13.05 17.81 1.94
CA ALA A 280 13.27 17.97 0.52
C ALA A 280 13.86 16.67 -0.06
N PRO A 281 13.84 16.46 -1.39
CA PRO A 281 14.51 15.30 -1.99
C PRO A 281 16.00 15.19 -1.64
N THR A 282 16.68 16.32 -1.39
CA THR A 282 18.08 16.36 -0.97
C THR A 282 18.32 15.90 0.46
N ASP A 283 17.30 15.88 1.30
CA ASP A 283 17.40 15.43 2.70
C ASP A 283 17.27 13.90 2.82
N ILE A 284 16.81 13.23 1.76
CA ILE A 284 16.63 11.78 1.72
C ILE A 284 17.93 11.12 1.27
N PRO A 285 18.30 9.95 1.81
CA PRO A 285 19.45 9.19 1.33
C PRO A 285 19.37 8.89 -0.17
N ALA A 286 20.53 8.75 -0.81
CA ALA A 286 20.61 8.31 -2.20
C ALA A 286 19.79 7.04 -2.41
N ILE A 287 19.01 6.97 -3.50
CA ILE A 287 18.24 5.77 -3.78
C ILE A 287 19.18 4.63 -4.18
N GLU A 288 18.95 3.48 -3.59
CA GLU A 288 19.70 2.26 -3.84
C GLU A 288 19.04 1.43 -4.94
N GLY A 289 19.86 0.74 -5.69
CA GLY A 289 19.43 -0.14 -6.75
C GLY A 289 20.51 -1.14 -7.12
N ILE A 290 20.27 -1.91 -8.16
CA ILE A 290 21.18 -2.94 -8.67
C ILE A 290 21.50 -2.62 -10.14
N ASN A 291 22.78 -2.67 -10.49
CA ASN A 291 23.18 -2.57 -11.88
C ASN A 291 22.84 -3.89 -12.60
N PRO A 292 21.93 -3.89 -13.60
CA PRO A 292 21.47 -5.14 -14.24
C PRO A 292 22.53 -5.84 -15.09
N LYS A 293 23.68 -5.19 -15.36
CA LYS A 293 24.79 -5.77 -16.11
C LYS A 293 25.84 -6.46 -15.24
N THR A 294 26.02 -5.96 -14.02
CA THR A 294 27.08 -6.41 -13.10
C THR A 294 26.54 -7.10 -11.86
N ASP A 295 25.25 -7.02 -11.59
CA ASP A 295 24.56 -7.46 -10.35
C ASP A 295 25.17 -6.81 -9.06
N GLU A 296 25.85 -5.69 -9.21
CA GLU A 296 26.41 -4.95 -8.10
C GLU A 296 25.42 -3.87 -7.61
N GLU A 297 25.47 -3.58 -6.32
CA GLU A 297 24.72 -2.47 -5.74
C GLU A 297 25.17 -1.14 -6.35
N ASP A 298 24.24 -0.29 -6.66
CA ASP A 298 24.45 1.03 -7.24
C ASP A 298 23.55 2.06 -6.56
N LYS A 299 23.97 3.31 -6.55
CA LYS A 299 23.27 4.41 -5.91
C LYS A 299 23.09 5.56 -6.88
N ARG A 300 22.00 6.32 -6.68
CA ARG A 300 21.74 7.57 -7.40
C ARG A 300 21.48 8.69 -6.40
N GLU A 301 22.31 9.72 -6.44
CA GLU A 301 22.13 10.92 -5.63
C GLU A 301 20.98 11.78 -6.18
N PRO A 302 20.24 12.50 -5.34
CA PRO A 302 19.21 13.44 -5.77
C PRO A 302 19.80 14.70 -6.38
N SER A 303 20.28 14.61 -7.61
CA SER A 303 20.95 15.70 -8.34
C SER A 303 20.54 15.67 -9.82
N ASP A 304 20.40 16.86 -10.42
CA ASP A 304 20.11 17.00 -11.85
C ASP A 304 21.30 16.58 -12.74
N ASP A 305 22.50 16.57 -12.19
CA ASP A 305 23.75 16.22 -12.91
C ASP A 305 24.03 14.71 -12.95
N GLU A 306 23.31 13.94 -12.16
CA GLU A 306 23.38 12.47 -12.14
C GLU A 306 22.72 11.84 -13.39
N PRO A 307 23.07 10.60 -13.74
CA PRO A 307 22.32 9.86 -14.75
C PRO A 307 20.84 9.74 -14.38
N PHE A 308 19.97 9.88 -15.39
CA PHE A 308 18.53 9.80 -15.18
C PHE A 308 18.10 8.45 -14.59
N SER A 309 17.30 8.50 -13.54
CA SER A 309 16.62 7.34 -12.99
C SER A 309 15.25 7.75 -12.42
N ALA A 310 14.26 6.94 -12.71
CA ALA A 310 12.88 7.17 -12.25
C ALA A 310 12.19 5.82 -11.98
N LEU A 311 11.19 5.87 -11.12
CA LEU A 311 10.35 4.72 -10.80
C LEU A 311 8.92 4.99 -11.23
N ALA A 312 8.37 4.13 -12.08
CA ALA A 312 6.95 4.13 -12.42
C ALA A 312 6.16 3.52 -11.26
N PHE A 313 5.30 4.30 -10.64
CA PHE A 313 4.57 3.86 -9.44
C PHE A 313 3.07 3.71 -9.64
N LYS A 314 2.53 4.20 -10.74
CA LYS A 314 1.12 4.12 -11.06
C LYS A 314 0.87 4.15 -12.55
N ILE A 315 -0.01 3.28 -13.02
CA ILE A 315 -0.52 3.30 -14.40
C ILE A 315 -2.01 3.61 -14.34
N MET A 316 -2.47 4.48 -15.23
CA MET A 316 -3.87 4.87 -15.35
C MET A 316 -4.27 4.95 -16.81
N THR A 317 -5.49 4.59 -17.13
CA THR A 317 -6.06 4.79 -18.47
C THR A 317 -6.95 6.01 -18.45
N ASP A 318 -6.57 7.02 -19.22
CA ASP A 318 -7.32 8.25 -19.37
C ASP A 318 -8.14 8.21 -20.66
N PRO A 319 -9.43 8.63 -20.63
CA PRO A 319 -10.31 8.59 -21.83
C PRO A 319 -9.82 9.45 -22.99
N TYR A 320 -9.05 10.53 -22.71
CA TYR A 320 -8.64 11.51 -23.73
C TYR A 320 -7.21 11.32 -24.22
N VAL A 321 -6.29 10.98 -23.34
CA VAL A 321 -4.87 10.85 -23.68
C VAL A 321 -4.37 9.39 -23.69
N GLY A 322 -5.20 8.47 -23.29
CA GLY A 322 -4.88 7.05 -23.25
C GLY A 322 -4.08 6.66 -22.00
N ARG A 323 -3.08 5.80 -22.17
CA ARG A 323 -2.29 5.30 -21.06
C ARG A 323 -1.36 6.36 -20.47
N LEU A 324 -1.50 6.62 -19.18
CA LEU A 324 -0.66 7.47 -18.37
C LEU A 324 0.20 6.63 -17.43
N SER A 325 1.49 6.86 -17.41
CA SER A 325 2.43 6.24 -16.48
C SER A 325 3.00 7.31 -15.55
N PHE A 326 2.57 7.29 -14.30
CA PHE A 326 3.07 8.20 -13.27
C PHE A 326 4.43 7.71 -12.79
N PHE A 327 5.39 8.62 -12.72
CA PHE A 327 6.74 8.31 -12.30
C PHE A 327 7.32 9.39 -11.41
N ARG A 328 8.21 8.98 -10.52
CA ARG A 328 9.06 9.87 -9.76
C ARG A 328 10.48 9.83 -10.29
N VAL A 329 11.05 10.99 -10.54
CA VAL A 329 12.47 11.14 -10.90
C VAL A 329 13.32 11.18 -9.63
N TYR A 330 14.25 10.26 -9.49
CA TYR A 330 15.17 10.21 -8.35
C TYR A 330 16.49 10.90 -8.66
N SER A 331 16.94 10.87 -9.89
CA SER A 331 18.19 11.51 -10.32
C SER A 331 18.13 11.93 -11.78
N GLY A 332 18.94 12.92 -12.12
CA GLY A 332 19.09 13.40 -13.47
C GLY A 332 17.93 14.22 -14.00
N THR A 333 17.98 14.49 -15.30
CA THR A 333 16.96 15.23 -16.05
C THR A 333 16.58 14.48 -17.31
N LEU A 334 15.36 14.68 -17.79
CA LEU A 334 14.88 14.09 -19.02
C LEU A 334 14.01 15.08 -19.80
N ASN A 335 14.26 15.19 -21.10
CA ASN A 335 13.45 16.01 -21.99
C ASN A 335 12.36 15.19 -22.68
N THR A 336 11.24 15.82 -22.97
CA THR A 336 10.19 15.26 -23.83
C THR A 336 10.78 14.80 -25.16
N GLY A 337 10.38 13.62 -25.63
CA GLY A 337 10.85 13.01 -26.86
C GLY A 337 12.12 12.19 -26.74
N SER A 338 12.76 12.17 -25.58
CA SER A 338 13.94 11.37 -25.31
C SER A 338 13.61 9.87 -25.18
N SER A 339 14.60 9.03 -25.50
CA SER A 339 14.51 7.60 -25.25
C SER A 339 15.00 7.27 -23.85
N VAL A 340 14.35 6.31 -23.20
CA VAL A 340 14.73 5.77 -21.90
C VAL A 340 14.79 4.25 -21.96
N LEU A 341 15.57 3.65 -21.07
CA LEU A 341 15.59 2.23 -20.86
C LEU A 341 14.63 1.86 -19.71
N ASN A 342 13.66 1.00 -19.99
CA ASN A 342 12.98 0.26 -18.94
C ASN A 342 13.91 -0.88 -18.52
N SER A 343 14.69 -0.69 -17.48
CA SER A 343 15.72 -1.63 -17.06
C SER A 343 15.16 -2.91 -16.44
N THR A 344 13.98 -2.84 -15.84
CA THR A 344 13.27 -3.99 -15.25
C THR A 344 12.91 -5.01 -16.33
N LYS A 345 12.47 -4.55 -17.50
CA LYS A 345 12.09 -5.39 -18.66
C LYS A 345 13.12 -5.43 -19.79
N ASN A 346 14.19 -4.64 -19.64
CA ASN A 346 15.24 -4.48 -20.64
C ASN A 346 14.71 -4.07 -22.03
N VAL A 347 13.82 -3.10 -22.07
CA VAL A 347 13.17 -2.57 -23.26
C VAL A 347 13.35 -1.07 -23.36
N ARG A 348 13.69 -0.59 -24.57
CA ARG A 348 13.71 0.87 -24.85
C ARG A 348 12.31 1.39 -25.02
N GLU A 349 12.04 2.54 -24.40
CA GLU A 349 10.80 3.26 -24.59
C GLU A 349 11.06 4.75 -24.90
N ARG A 350 10.14 5.38 -25.60
CA ARG A 350 10.20 6.80 -25.89
C ARG A 350 9.29 7.57 -24.96
N MET A 351 9.85 8.58 -24.31
CA MET A 351 9.10 9.52 -23.47
C MET A 351 8.45 10.58 -24.38
N GLY A 352 7.27 10.28 -24.92
CA GLY A 352 6.61 11.10 -25.94
C GLY A 352 6.14 12.46 -25.40
N ARG A 353 5.17 12.45 -24.49
CA ARG A 353 4.67 13.62 -23.77
C ARG A 353 4.85 13.42 -22.29
N ILE A 354 5.15 14.51 -21.60
CA ILE A 354 5.25 14.52 -20.13
C ILE A 354 4.26 15.54 -19.61
N LEU A 355 3.42 15.15 -18.68
CA LEU A 355 2.37 15.96 -18.07
C LEU A 355 2.68 16.24 -16.60
N GLN A 356 2.51 17.49 -16.20
CA GLN A 356 2.44 17.89 -14.80
C GLN A 356 0.97 17.95 -14.40
N MET A 357 0.64 17.31 -13.28
CA MET A 357 -0.73 17.28 -12.78
C MET A 357 -0.94 18.43 -11.77
N HIS A 358 -2.00 19.23 -12.00
CA HIS A 358 -2.44 20.30 -11.12
C HIS A 358 -3.92 20.06 -10.78
N ALA A 359 -4.17 19.22 -9.79
CA ALA A 359 -5.54 18.80 -9.44
C ALA A 359 -6.29 18.22 -10.67
N ASN A 360 -7.28 18.90 -11.19
CA ASN A 360 -8.03 18.50 -12.39
C ASN A 360 -7.50 19.11 -13.70
N HIS A 361 -6.39 19.83 -13.65
CA HIS A 361 -5.75 20.44 -14.82
C HIS A 361 -4.43 19.75 -15.15
N ARG A 362 -4.13 19.62 -16.45
CA ARG A 362 -2.90 19.00 -16.97
C ARG A 362 -2.10 20.02 -17.76
N GLU A 363 -0.81 20.09 -17.51
CA GLU A 363 0.12 20.95 -18.21
C GLU A 363 1.18 20.10 -18.90
N ASP A 364 1.39 20.30 -20.19
CA ASP A 364 2.52 19.72 -20.92
C ASP A 364 3.81 20.39 -20.47
N ILE A 365 4.80 19.58 -20.08
CA ILE A 365 6.12 20.06 -19.68
C ILE A 365 7.20 19.50 -20.60
N GLU A 366 8.23 20.30 -20.85
CA GLU A 366 9.32 19.91 -21.75
C GLU A 366 10.41 19.09 -21.07
N THR A 367 10.64 19.34 -19.79
CA THR A 367 11.73 18.73 -19.02
C THR A 367 11.27 18.37 -17.63
N VAL A 368 11.67 17.17 -17.16
CA VAL A 368 11.58 16.78 -15.76
C VAL A 368 12.95 16.77 -15.12
N TYR A 369 12.97 17.08 -13.83
CA TYR A 369 14.18 17.19 -13.02
C TYR A 369 14.14 16.21 -11.86
N SER A 370 15.31 15.99 -11.24
CA SER A 370 15.40 15.20 -10.02
C SER A 370 14.39 15.68 -8.96
N GLY A 371 13.69 14.77 -8.32
CA GLY A 371 12.64 15.06 -7.34
C GLY A 371 11.26 15.36 -7.92
N ASP A 372 11.11 15.42 -9.23
CA ASP A 372 9.82 15.67 -9.87
C ASP A 372 8.93 14.42 -9.87
N ILE A 373 7.62 14.66 -9.76
CA ILE A 373 6.58 13.67 -9.99
C ILE A 373 5.77 14.12 -11.20
N ALA A 374 5.71 13.29 -12.21
CA ALA A 374 5.04 13.60 -13.47
C ALA A 374 4.38 12.35 -14.08
N ALA A 375 3.64 12.55 -15.16
CA ALA A 375 3.02 11.47 -15.92
C ALA A 375 3.55 11.45 -17.36
N ALA A 376 3.89 10.27 -17.84
CA ALA A 376 4.27 10.07 -19.24
C ALA A 376 3.11 9.47 -20.03
N VAL A 377 2.92 9.98 -21.25
CA VAL A 377 1.95 9.47 -22.21
C VAL A 377 2.65 8.55 -23.19
N GLY A 378 2.08 7.38 -23.45
CA GLY A 378 2.49 6.51 -24.54
C GLY A 378 3.60 5.51 -24.26
N LEU A 379 3.95 5.29 -22.99
CA LEU A 379 4.81 4.17 -22.61
C LEU A 379 4.03 2.86 -22.77
N LYS A 380 4.50 1.97 -23.66
CA LYS A 380 3.74 0.77 -24.03
C LYS A 380 4.01 -0.43 -23.13
N ASN A 381 5.24 -0.58 -22.66
CA ASN A 381 5.71 -1.76 -21.93
C ASN A 381 5.92 -1.51 -20.43
N THR A 382 5.89 -0.27 -20.00
CA THR A 382 6.11 0.09 -18.60
C THR A 382 4.89 -0.23 -17.75
N THR A 383 5.12 -0.95 -16.66
CA THR A 383 4.11 -1.28 -15.64
C THR A 383 4.52 -0.73 -14.28
N THR A 384 3.63 -0.81 -13.30
CA THR A 384 3.91 -0.32 -11.94
C THR A 384 5.09 -1.08 -11.33
N GLY A 385 6.04 -0.32 -10.76
CA GLY A 385 7.27 -0.85 -10.18
C GLY A 385 8.46 -0.91 -11.14
N ASP A 386 8.27 -0.61 -12.42
CA ASP A 386 9.36 -0.61 -13.39
C ASP A 386 10.27 0.63 -13.22
N THR A 387 11.54 0.43 -13.44
CA THR A 387 12.54 1.50 -13.45
C THR A 387 12.75 2.02 -14.87
N LEU A 388 12.73 3.34 -15.01
CA LEU A 388 13.12 4.05 -16.23
C LEU A 388 14.45 4.76 -15.98
N CYS A 389 15.45 4.52 -16.82
CA CYS A 389 16.78 5.07 -16.60
C CYS A 389 17.51 5.41 -17.90
N ASP A 390 18.70 6.03 -17.74
CA ASP A 390 19.63 6.27 -18.85
C ASP A 390 20.22 4.92 -19.32
N GLU A 391 20.23 4.70 -20.63
CA GLU A 391 20.74 3.46 -21.25
C GLU A 391 22.23 3.23 -21.00
N LYS A 392 23.01 4.29 -20.86
CA LYS A 392 24.46 4.21 -20.62
C LYS A 392 24.80 3.85 -19.19
N ASN A 393 23.94 4.22 -18.26
CA ASN A 393 24.09 4.01 -16.83
C ASN A 393 22.85 3.27 -16.27
N PRO A 394 22.64 2.00 -16.63
CA PRO A 394 21.44 1.27 -16.23
C PRO A 394 21.46 0.96 -14.73
N VAL A 395 20.29 1.09 -14.12
CA VAL A 395 20.04 0.72 -12.72
C VAL A 395 18.62 0.16 -12.63
N ILE A 396 18.42 -0.84 -11.79
CA ILE A 396 17.10 -1.30 -11.37
C ILE A 396 16.94 -0.84 -9.93
N LEU A 397 16.03 0.09 -9.72
CA LEU A 397 15.65 0.54 -8.38
C LEU A 397 14.88 -0.57 -7.68
N GLU A 398 14.88 -0.55 -6.36
CA GLU A 398 14.12 -1.50 -5.56
C GLU A 398 12.66 -1.58 -6.07
N SER A 399 12.22 -2.79 -6.40
CA SER A 399 10.87 -3.03 -6.88
C SER A 399 9.85 -2.98 -5.76
N MET A 400 8.62 -2.57 -6.09
CA MET A 400 7.50 -2.67 -5.18
C MET A 400 7.03 -4.12 -5.06
N GLU A 401 6.81 -4.60 -3.84
CA GLU A 401 6.16 -5.87 -3.59
C GLU A 401 4.66 -5.67 -3.46
N PHE A 402 3.89 -6.50 -4.11
CA PHE A 402 2.43 -6.44 -4.08
C PHE A 402 1.86 -7.72 -3.47
N PRO A 403 0.87 -7.60 -2.56
CA PRO A 403 0.23 -8.77 -1.98
C PRO A 403 -0.57 -9.56 -3.03
N GLU A 404 -0.64 -10.86 -2.83
CA GLU A 404 -1.44 -11.74 -3.66
C GLU A 404 -2.95 -11.52 -3.41
N PRO A 405 -3.78 -11.54 -4.46
CA PRO A 405 -5.22 -11.50 -4.30
C PRO A 405 -5.74 -12.65 -3.43
N VAL A 406 -6.70 -12.38 -2.57
CA VAL A 406 -7.24 -13.36 -1.62
C VAL A 406 -8.68 -13.79 -1.92
N ILE A 407 -9.38 -13.04 -2.76
CA ILE A 407 -10.75 -13.33 -3.18
C ILE A 407 -10.85 -13.40 -4.70
N ARG A 408 -11.68 -14.28 -5.21
CA ARG A 408 -11.96 -14.42 -6.63
C ARG A 408 -13.44 -14.58 -6.91
N VAL A 409 -13.89 -14.08 -8.06
CA VAL A 409 -15.25 -14.25 -8.57
C VAL A 409 -15.23 -14.55 -10.05
N ALA A 410 -16.20 -15.35 -10.51
CA ALA A 410 -16.45 -15.53 -11.93
C ALA A 410 -17.24 -14.33 -12.46
N ILE A 411 -16.91 -13.84 -13.64
CA ILE A 411 -17.56 -12.73 -14.30
C ILE A 411 -17.93 -13.11 -15.73
N GLU A 412 -19.14 -12.80 -16.15
CA GLU A 412 -19.67 -13.07 -17.49
C GLU A 412 -20.29 -11.81 -18.07
N PRO A 413 -20.05 -11.46 -19.34
CA PRO A 413 -20.75 -10.35 -19.97
C PRO A 413 -22.22 -10.75 -20.21
N LYS A 414 -23.14 -9.81 -20.05
CA LYS A 414 -24.57 -10.05 -20.30
C LYS A 414 -24.88 -10.29 -21.78
N THR A 415 -24.01 -9.88 -22.69
CA THR A 415 -24.18 -10.02 -24.14
C THR A 415 -22.93 -10.61 -24.78
N LYS A 416 -23.10 -11.38 -25.88
CA LYS A 416 -21.97 -11.92 -26.64
C LYS A 416 -21.04 -10.83 -27.20
N ALA A 417 -21.58 -9.70 -27.62
CA ALA A 417 -20.81 -8.54 -28.08
C ALA A 417 -19.96 -7.90 -26.96
N GLY A 418 -20.30 -8.12 -25.69
CA GLY A 418 -19.55 -7.69 -24.54
C GLY A 418 -18.29 -8.48 -24.26
N GLN A 419 -18.13 -9.69 -24.81
CA GLN A 419 -17.01 -10.59 -24.47
C GLN A 419 -15.65 -9.99 -24.82
N GLU A 420 -15.47 -9.51 -26.05
CA GLU A 420 -14.22 -8.89 -26.47
C GLU A 420 -13.94 -7.57 -25.70
N LYS A 421 -14.99 -6.76 -25.53
CA LYS A 421 -14.89 -5.51 -24.77
C LYS A 421 -14.51 -5.78 -23.31
N MET A 422 -15.08 -6.79 -22.70
CA MET A 422 -14.77 -7.17 -21.33
C MET A 422 -13.31 -7.62 -21.20
N GLY A 423 -12.82 -8.44 -22.10
CA GLY A 423 -11.42 -8.88 -22.10
C GLY A 423 -10.43 -7.71 -22.19
N VAL A 424 -10.67 -6.77 -23.09
CA VAL A 424 -9.85 -5.55 -23.25
C VAL A 424 -9.93 -4.68 -22.00
N ALA A 425 -11.13 -4.48 -21.46
CA ALA A 425 -11.34 -3.66 -20.27
C ALA A 425 -10.66 -4.26 -19.03
N LEU A 426 -10.81 -5.57 -18.81
CA LEU A 426 -10.16 -6.27 -17.70
C LEU A 426 -8.63 -6.24 -17.80
N ALA A 427 -8.09 -6.38 -19.01
CA ALA A 427 -6.65 -6.26 -19.24
C ALA A 427 -6.13 -4.86 -18.87
N LYS A 428 -6.84 -3.81 -19.25
CA LYS A 428 -6.49 -2.43 -18.88
C LYS A 428 -6.54 -2.21 -17.36
N LEU A 429 -7.58 -2.70 -16.71
CA LEU A 429 -7.71 -2.60 -15.26
C LEU A 429 -6.60 -3.37 -14.52
N ALA A 430 -6.20 -4.53 -15.02
CA ALA A 430 -5.08 -5.29 -14.48
C ALA A 430 -3.71 -4.58 -14.68
N GLU A 431 -3.55 -3.82 -15.75
CA GLU A 431 -2.36 -2.98 -15.94
C GLU A 431 -2.29 -1.81 -14.95
N GLU A 432 -3.45 -1.27 -14.56
CA GLU A 432 -3.53 -0.17 -13.58
C GLU A 432 -3.28 -0.64 -12.15
N ASP A 433 -3.76 -1.84 -11.82
CA ASP A 433 -3.75 -2.37 -10.46
C ASP A 433 -3.06 -3.73 -10.40
N PRO A 434 -1.83 -3.81 -9.88
CA PRO A 434 -1.07 -5.05 -9.78
C PRO A 434 -1.63 -6.07 -8.78
N THR A 435 -2.57 -5.69 -7.92
CA THR A 435 -3.29 -6.61 -7.02
C THR A 435 -4.57 -7.15 -7.62
N PHE A 436 -4.99 -6.61 -8.75
CA PHE A 436 -6.10 -7.13 -9.53
C PHE A 436 -5.58 -8.10 -10.61
N ARG A 437 -6.09 -9.30 -10.64
CA ARG A 437 -5.76 -10.30 -11.66
C ARG A 437 -7.00 -10.76 -12.39
N THR A 438 -6.83 -11.08 -13.66
CA THR A 438 -7.87 -11.68 -14.48
C THR A 438 -7.27 -12.83 -15.30
N TYR A 439 -8.01 -13.93 -15.40
CA TYR A 439 -7.61 -15.11 -16.16
C TYR A 439 -8.84 -15.93 -16.53
N THR A 440 -8.67 -16.84 -17.47
CA THR A 440 -9.70 -17.81 -17.83
C THR A 440 -9.43 -19.11 -17.09
N ASP A 441 -10.43 -19.61 -16.40
CA ASP A 441 -10.38 -20.93 -15.76
C ASP A 441 -10.39 -22.00 -16.84
N GLU A 442 -9.34 -22.82 -16.92
CA GLU A 442 -9.19 -23.83 -17.97
C GLU A 442 -10.23 -24.96 -17.87
N GLU A 443 -10.72 -25.27 -16.68
CA GLU A 443 -11.71 -26.32 -16.47
C GLU A 443 -13.12 -25.85 -16.82
N THR A 444 -13.48 -24.66 -16.42
CA THR A 444 -14.85 -24.13 -16.57
C THR A 444 -15.02 -23.22 -17.78
N GLY A 445 -13.91 -22.71 -18.35
CA GLY A 445 -13.93 -21.69 -19.39
C GLY A 445 -14.44 -20.33 -18.96
N GLN A 446 -14.68 -20.13 -17.66
CA GLN A 446 -15.15 -18.88 -17.10
C GLN A 446 -14.01 -17.85 -16.98
N THR A 447 -14.34 -16.58 -17.17
CA THR A 447 -13.43 -15.49 -16.83
C THR A 447 -13.48 -15.26 -15.33
N ILE A 448 -12.33 -15.31 -14.67
CA ILE A 448 -12.16 -15.09 -13.24
C ILE A 448 -11.50 -13.74 -13.02
N ILE A 449 -11.98 -12.99 -12.05
CA ILE A 449 -11.32 -11.81 -11.51
C ILE A 449 -10.95 -12.04 -10.05
N ALA A 450 -9.76 -11.62 -9.66
CA ALA A 450 -9.22 -11.80 -8.31
C ALA A 450 -8.73 -10.46 -7.74
N GLY A 451 -8.99 -10.23 -6.47
CA GLY A 451 -8.64 -8.98 -5.79
C GLY A 451 -8.47 -9.13 -4.28
N MET A 452 -8.31 -8.00 -3.61
CA MET A 452 -7.96 -7.93 -2.19
C MET A 452 -9.18 -7.98 -1.25
N GLY A 453 -10.38 -7.76 -1.76
CA GLY A 453 -11.59 -7.77 -0.96
C GLY A 453 -12.85 -7.55 -1.80
N GLU A 454 -14.01 -7.67 -1.15
CA GLU A 454 -15.31 -7.51 -1.82
C GLU A 454 -15.47 -6.12 -2.42
N LEU A 455 -15.13 -5.07 -1.67
CA LEU A 455 -15.22 -3.69 -2.16
C LEU A 455 -14.29 -3.45 -3.34
N HIS A 456 -13.09 -4.01 -3.33
CA HIS A 456 -12.16 -3.92 -4.45
C HIS A 456 -12.76 -4.48 -5.74
N LEU A 457 -13.31 -5.69 -5.70
CA LEU A 457 -13.93 -6.31 -6.88
C LEU A 457 -15.23 -5.63 -7.28
N GLU A 458 -16.03 -5.14 -6.34
CA GLU A 458 -17.23 -4.36 -6.61
C GLU A 458 -16.92 -3.08 -7.40
N ILE A 459 -15.86 -2.37 -7.04
CA ILE A 459 -15.38 -1.18 -7.74
C ILE A 459 -14.90 -1.53 -9.15
N ILE A 460 -14.16 -2.62 -9.33
CA ILE A 460 -13.72 -3.10 -10.64
C ILE A 460 -14.95 -3.38 -11.56
N VAL A 461 -15.97 -4.05 -11.05
CA VAL A 461 -17.20 -4.35 -11.82
C VAL A 461 -17.96 -3.06 -12.16
N ASP A 462 -18.04 -2.13 -11.23
CA ASP A 462 -18.69 -0.84 -11.46
C ASP A 462 -17.92 0.00 -12.50
N ARG A 463 -16.60 -0.04 -12.50
CA ARG A 463 -15.76 0.58 -13.53
C ARG A 463 -15.95 -0.04 -14.91
N LEU A 464 -16.13 -1.37 -15.01
CA LEU A 464 -16.48 -2.03 -16.27
C LEU A 464 -17.75 -1.45 -16.87
N LEU A 465 -18.78 -1.23 -16.05
CA LEU A 465 -20.04 -0.67 -16.48
C LEU A 465 -19.91 0.81 -16.88
N ARG A 466 -19.32 1.63 -16.02
CA ARG A 466 -19.32 3.10 -16.19
C ARG A 466 -18.30 3.58 -17.22
N GLU A 467 -17.08 3.10 -17.14
CA GLU A 467 -15.98 3.56 -18.00
C GLU A 467 -15.94 2.80 -19.35
N PHE A 468 -16.15 1.50 -19.33
CA PHE A 468 -16.00 0.64 -20.50
C PHE A 468 -17.35 0.26 -21.15
N LYS A 469 -18.47 0.62 -20.53
CA LYS A 469 -19.82 0.29 -21.01
C LYS A 469 -20.04 -1.22 -21.21
N VAL A 470 -19.52 -2.02 -20.29
CA VAL A 470 -19.67 -3.47 -20.26
C VAL A 470 -20.54 -3.86 -19.06
N GLU A 471 -21.72 -4.40 -19.34
CA GLU A 471 -22.55 -5.01 -18.31
C GLU A 471 -22.14 -6.48 -18.11
N ALA A 472 -21.93 -6.86 -16.85
CA ALA A 472 -21.50 -8.20 -16.50
C ALA A 472 -22.33 -8.78 -15.34
N ASN A 473 -22.48 -10.09 -15.34
CA ASN A 473 -23.00 -10.85 -14.21
C ASN A 473 -21.82 -11.35 -13.40
N VAL A 474 -21.92 -11.23 -12.09
CA VAL A 474 -20.87 -11.62 -11.15
C VAL A 474 -21.37 -12.81 -10.34
N GLY A 475 -20.55 -13.86 -10.27
CA GLY A 475 -20.82 -15.05 -9.45
C GLY A 475 -20.60 -14.79 -7.95
N ALA A 476 -20.84 -15.81 -7.13
CA ALA A 476 -20.59 -15.75 -5.70
C ALA A 476 -19.08 -15.66 -5.43
N PRO A 477 -18.64 -14.88 -4.42
CA PRO A 477 -17.24 -14.79 -4.04
C PRO A 477 -16.67 -16.16 -3.65
N GLN A 478 -15.44 -16.44 -4.10
CA GLN A 478 -14.71 -17.66 -3.75
C GLN A 478 -13.36 -17.28 -3.13
N VAL A 479 -12.98 -18.03 -2.12
CA VAL A 479 -11.70 -17.82 -1.43
C VAL A 479 -10.57 -18.47 -2.21
N ALA A 480 -9.42 -17.82 -2.29
CA ALA A 480 -8.21 -18.38 -2.86
C ALA A 480 -7.53 -19.30 -1.83
N TYR A 481 -7.96 -20.56 -1.78
CA TYR A 481 -7.30 -21.58 -0.97
C TYR A 481 -5.93 -21.94 -1.51
N LYS A 482 -5.09 -22.52 -0.68
CA LYS A 482 -3.79 -23.08 -1.03
C LYS A 482 -3.67 -24.49 -0.49
N GLU A 483 -2.72 -25.26 -1.03
CA GLU A 483 -2.41 -26.60 -0.56
C GLU A 483 -1.00 -26.62 0.03
N THR A 484 -0.75 -27.51 0.95
CA THR A 484 0.59 -27.80 1.48
C THR A 484 0.67 -29.26 1.93
N ILE A 485 1.86 -29.66 2.36
CA ILE A 485 2.13 -30.99 2.90
C ILE A 485 2.47 -30.91 4.38
N THR A 486 2.26 -32.00 5.11
CA THR A 486 2.49 -32.08 6.56
C THR A 486 3.62 -33.00 6.96
N LYS A 487 4.10 -33.86 6.05
CA LYS A 487 5.13 -34.87 6.30
C LYS A 487 6.22 -34.82 5.24
N ALA A 488 7.42 -35.24 5.63
CA ALA A 488 8.50 -35.49 4.70
C ALA A 488 8.34 -36.87 4.05
N VAL A 489 8.62 -36.96 2.75
CA VAL A 489 8.52 -38.19 1.94
C VAL A 489 9.66 -38.29 0.94
N ASP A 490 10.22 -39.47 0.79
CA ASP A 490 11.09 -39.82 -0.31
C ASP A 490 10.29 -40.45 -1.46
N GLN A 491 10.50 -39.98 -2.67
CA GLN A 491 9.81 -40.46 -3.85
C GLN A 491 10.80 -40.83 -4.95
N ASP A 492 10.62 -42.05 -5.46
CA ASP A 492 11.34 -42.60 -6.62
C ASP A 492 10.34 -42.75 -7.78
N THR A 493 10.50 -41.97 -8.85
CA THR A 493 9.60 -41.97 -9.99
C THR A 493 10.36 -42.08 -11.29
N LYS A 494 10.00 -43.08 -12.07
CA LYS A 494 10.53 -43.34 -13.40
C LYS A 494 9.44 -43.13 -14.45
N TYR A 495 9.68 -42.19 -15.35
CA TYR A 495 8.87 -42.01 -16.54
C TYR A 495 9.56 -42.64 -17.74
N ALA A 496 8.99 -43.73 -18.21
CA ALA A 496 9.48 -44.45 -19.40
C ALA A 496 8.33 -44.77 -20.36
N ARG A 497 8.40 -44.28 -21.58
CA ARG A 497 7.39 -44.53 -22.60
C ARG A 497 8.05 -44.85 -23.95
N GLN A 498 7.59 -45.91 -24.57
CA GLN A 498 8.03 -46.33 -25.87
C GLN A 498 6.83 -46.42 -26.81
N SER A 499 6.78 -45.59 -27.84
CA SER A 499 5.75 -45.62 -28.87
C SER A 499 6.39 -45.41 -30.24
N GLY A 500 6.74 -46.54 -30.91
CA GLY A 500 7.10 -46.57 -32.33
C GLY A 500 8.17 -45.58 -32.78
N GLY A 501 9.41 -45.65 -32.29
CA GLY A 501 10.51 -44.75 -32.62
C GLY A 501 11.36 -44.38 -31.44
N LYS A 502 11.77 -43.10 -31.29
CA LYS A 502 12.50 -42.61 -30.14
C LYS A 502 11.63 -42.66 -28.91
N GLY A 503 12.05 -43.37 -27.85
CA GLY A 503 11.37 -43.45 -26.59
C GLY A 503 11.52 -42.20 -25.73
N GLN A 504 10.89 -42.19 -24.54
CA GLN A 504 11.05 -41.16 -23.51
C GLN A 504 11.49 -41.85 -22.23
N TYR A 505 12.48 -41.25 -21.56
CA TYR A 505 13.01 -41.77 -20.30
C TYR A 505 13.43 -40.60 -19.37
N GLY A 506 12.85 -40.56 -18.19
CA GLY A 506 13.28 -39.68 -17.12
C GLY A 506 13.08 -40.36 -15.77
N HIS A 507 14.10 -40.37 -14.94
CA HIS A 507 14.06 -41.01 -13.63
C HIS A 507 14.64 -40.06 -12.58
N VAL A 508 13.86 -39.76 -11.56
CA VAL A 508 14.21 -38.85 -10.48
C VAL A 508 13.88 -39.46 -9.11
N LYS A 509 14.76 -39.22 -8.16
CA LYS A 509 14.52 -39.50 -6.74
C LYS A 509 14.55 -38.18 -5.99
N ILE A 510 13.47 -37.82 -5.38
CA ILE A 510 13.29 -36.55 -4.67
C ILE A 510 12.92 -36.77 -3.22
N HIS A 511 13.40 -35.88 -2.37
CA HIS A 511 12.97 -35.73 -0.98
C HIS A 511 12.08 -34.50 -0.89
N VAL A 512 10.83 -34.67 -0.51
CA VAL A 512 9.86 -33.59 -0.37
C VAL A 512 9.53 -33.42 1.08
N GLU A 513 9.71 -32.22 1.61
CA GLU A 513 9.48 -31.90 3.01
C GLU A 513 8.73 -30.56 3.17
N PRO A 514 7.96 -30.39 4.24
CA PRO A 514 7.36 -29.10 4.56
C PRO A 514 8.44 -28.03 4.76
N ASN A 515 8.23 -26.85 4.21
CA ASN A 515 9.02 -25.67 4.51
C ASN A 515 8.33 -24.84 5.61
N GLU A 516 9.04 -23.87 6.18
CA GLU A 516 8.43 -22.97 7.14
C GLU A 516 7.31 -22.17 6.50
N SER A 517 6.25 -21.91 7.27
CA SER A 517 5.09 -21.15 6.80
C SER A 517 5.51 -19.78 6.25
N GLY A 518 5.09 -19.49 5.01
CA GLY A 518 5.39 -18.24 4.32
C GLY A 518 6.74 -18.21 3.60
N LYS A 519 7.61 -19.21 3.74
CA LYS A 519 8.90 -19.24 3.01
C LYS A 519 8.79 -19.68 1.55
N GLY A 520 7.65 -20.22 1.14
CA GLY A 520 7.41 -20.61 -0.23
C GLY A 520 8.19 -21.86 -0.66
N TYR A 521 8.52 -21.91 -1.94
CA TYR A 521 9.16 -23.04 -2.59
C TYR A 521 10.69 -22.91 -2.56
N GLU A 522 11.36 -24.02 -2.24
CA GLU A 522 12.80 -24.15 -2.30
C GLU A 522 13.19 -25.45 -3.04
N PHE A 523 14.05 -25.35 -4.04
CA PHE A 523 14.59 -26.47 -4.77
C PHE A 523 16.09 -26.61 -4.51
N VAL A 524 16.51 -27.82 -4.13
CA VAL A 524 17.92 -28.13 -3.85
C VAL A 524 18.38 -29.27 -4.76
N ASN A 525 19.47 -29.05 -5.47
CA ASN A 525 20.15 -30.09 -6.23
C ASN A 525 21.25 -30.73 -5.37
N ALA A 526 21.05 -31.98 -4.97
CA ALA A 526 21.98 -32.77 -4.20
C ALA A 526 22.45 -34.02 -4.96
N THR A 527 22.33 -34.03 -6.30
CA THR A 527 22.79 -35.15 -7.13
C THR A 527 24.31 -35.27 -7.14
N VAL A 528 24.79 -36.51 -7.13
CA VAL A 528 26.23 -36.83 -7.11
C VAL A 528 26.56 -37.70 -8.35
N GLY A 529 27.75 -37.50 -8.92
CA GLY A 529 28.29 -38.37 -9.98
C GLY A 529 27.58 -38.25 -11.31
N GLY A 530 26.79 -37.21 -11.55
CA GLY A 530 26.07 -37.02 -12.81
C GLY A 530 24.93 -38.00 -13.02
N SER A 531 24.33 -38.51 -11.96
CA SER A 531 23.17 -39.44 -12.02
C SER A 531 21.98 -38.81 -12.79
N VAL A 532 21.80 -37.50 -12.66
CA VAL A 532 20.96 -36.71 -13.56
C VAL A 532 21.84 -35.70 -14.24
N PRO A 533 21.87 -35.66 -15.58
CA PRO A 533 22.65 -34.68 -16.33
C PRO A 533 22.26 -33.22 -15.92
N LYS A 534 23.26 -32.37 -15.77
CA LYS A 534 23.06 -30.97 -15.34
C LYS A 534 22.06 -30.22 -16.21
N GLU A 535 22.02 -30.52 -17.49
CA GLU A 535 21.10 -29.91 -18.46
C GLU A 535 19.63 -30.23 -18.23
N TYR A 536 19.31 -31.32 -17.53
CA TYR A 536 17.95 -31.76 -17.25
C TYR A 536 17.45 -31.33 -15.85
N ILE A 537 18.32 -30.87 -14.97
CA ILE A 537 17.95 -30.44 -13.63
C ILE A 537 16.97 -29.25 -13.65
N PRO A 538 17.16 -28.21 -14.48
CA PRO A 538 16.15 -27.13 -14.62
C PRO A 538 14.80 -27.65 -15.12
N ALA A 539 14.78 -28.68 -15.96
CA ALA A 539 13.54 -29.30 -16.44
C ALA A 539 12.78 -30.03 -15.32
N VAL A 540 13.49 -30.69 -14.42
CA VAL A 540 12.90 -31.32 -13.22
C VAL A 540 12.26 -30.26 -12.32
N ASP A 541 12.97 -29.17 -12.03
CA ASP A 541 12.45 -28.04 -11.26
C ASP A 541 11.22 -27.40 -11.91
N ALA A 542 11.25 -27.16 -13.21
CA ALA A 542 10.11 -26.64 -13.96
C ALA A 542 8.88 -27.57 -13.91
N GLY A 543 9.09 -28.88 -13.97
CA GLY A 543 8.05 -29.88 -13.85
C GLY A 543 7.40 -29.89 -12.46
N ILE A 544 8.20 -29.75 -11.41
CA ILE A 544 7.76 -29.65 -10.03
C ILE A 544 6.94 -28.38 -9.84
N GLN A 545 7.41 -27.25 -10.29
CA GLN A 545 6.69 -25.97 -10.21
C GLN A 545 5.35 -26.00 -10.96
N GLY A 546 5.31 -26.62 -12.13
CA GLY A 546 4.07 -26.83 -12.87
C GLY A 546 3.05 -27.68 -12.09
N ALA A 547 3.52 -28.74 -11.43
CA ALA A 547 2.67 -29.57 -10.57
C ALA A 547 2.18 -28.82 -9.31
N MET A 548 3.02 -27.94 -8.75
CA MET A 548 2.64 -27.08 -7.63
C MET A 548 1.49 -26.14 -8.02
N LEU A 549 1.57 -25.51 -9.17
CA LEU A 549 0.51 -24.58 -9.64
C LEU A 549 -0.81 -25.32 -9.92
N ALA A 550 -0.74 -26.55 -10.42
CA ALA A 550 -1.93 -27.35 -10.71
C ALA A 550 -2.60 -27.91 -9.46
N GLY A 551 -1.86 -28.00 -8.34
CA GLY A 551 -2.33 -28.63 -7.11
C GLY A 551 -2.35 -30.15 -7.17
N VAL A 552 -2.45 -30.76 -6.00
CA VAL A 552 -2.43 -32.23 -5.85
C VAL A 552 -3.66 -32.80 -5.14
N LEU A 553 -4.39 -31.94 -4.41
CA LEU A 553 -5.53 -32.34 -3.58
C LEU A 553 -6.87 -31.85 -4.16
N ALA A 554 -6.99 -30.58 -4.46
CA ALA A 554 -8.22 -29.94 -4.93
C ALA A 554 -7.99 -28.92 -6.06
N GLY A 555 -6.82 -28.91 -6.66
CA GLY A 555 -6.50 -28.00 -7.75
C GLY A 555 -6.09 -26.59 -7.31
N TYR A 556 -5.73 -26.40 -6.04
CA TYR A 556 -5.18 -25.14 -5.53
C TYR A 556 -3.65 -25.17 -5.52
N PRO A 557 -2.98 -24.01 -5.66
CA PRO A 557 -1.52 -23.97 -5.64
C PRO A 557 -0.93 -24.57 -4.36
N VAL A 558 0.11 -25.39 -4.51
CA VAL A 558 0.88 -25.92 -3.37
C VAL A 558 1.93 -24.90 -2.96
N VAL A 559 2.07 -24.64 -1.68
CA VAL A 559 3.00 -23.68 -1.08
C VAL A 559 3.80 -24.29 0.07
N ASP A 560 4.88 -23.63 0.46
CA ASP A 560 5.70 -23.96 1.63
C ASP A 560 6.25 -25.41 1.59
N VAL A 561 6.94 -25.72 0.49
CA VAL A 561 7.53 -27.02 0.22
C VAL A 561 8.99 -26.89 -0.16
N LYS A 562 9.84 -27.75 0.40
CA LYS A 562 11.24 -27.90 0.01
C LYS A 562 11.41 -29.23 -0.71
N VAL A 563 11.97 -29.21 -1.90
CA VAL A 563 12.26 -30.38 -2.72
C VAL A 563 13.75 -30.50 -2.91
N THR A 564 14.30 -31.66 -2.57
CA THR A 564 15.71 -32.02 -2.80
C THR A 564 15.76 -33.12 -3.83
N LEU A 565 16.36 -32.84 -5.00
CA LEU A 565 16.68 -33.87 -5.98
C LEU A 565 18.04 -34.49 -5.61
N TYR A 566 18.04 -35.74 -5.18
CA TYR A 566 19.25 -36.36 -4.66
C TYR A 566 19.81 -37.48 -5.53
N ASP A 567 19.00 -38.09 -6.43
CA ASP A 567 19.42 -39.17 -7.30
C ASP A 567 18.51 -39.29 -8.53
N GLY A 568 18.86 -40.14 -9.44
CA GLY A 568 18.09 -40.46 -10.62
C GLY A 568 18.89 -41.31 -11.61
N SER A 569 18.38 -41.48 -12.80
CA SER A 569 19.09 -42.11 -13.91
C SER A 569 18.61 -41.56 -15.25
N TYR A 570 19.43 -41.72 -16.27
CA TYR A 570 19.12 -41.28 -17.62
C TYR A 570 19.43 -42.38 -18.66
N HIS A 571 18.86 -42.22 -19.83
CA HIS A 571 19.11 -43.08 -20.99
C HIS A 571 19.70 -42.20 -22.10
N GLU A 572 20.83 -42.63 -22.68
CA GLU A 572 21.59 -41.82 -23.66
C GLU A 572 20.77 -41.37 -24.87
N VAL A 573 19.79 -42.17 -25.31
CA VAL A 573 18.97 -41.89 -26.49
C VAL A 573 17.58 -41.33 -26.15
N ASP A 574 16.94 -41.86 -25.13
CA ASP A 574 15.52 -41.61 -24.83
C ASP A 574 15.31 -40.49 -23.80
N SER A 575 16.36 -40.03 -23.13
CA SER A 575 16.25 -38.92 -22.20
C SER A 575 16.18 -37.57 -22.93
N SER A 576 15.36 -36.67 -22.40
CA SER A 576 15.17 -35.31 -22.90
C SER A 576 14.73 -34.40 -21.79
N GLU A 577 14.77 -33.09 -22.01
CA GLU A 577 14.20 -32.09 -21.06
C GLU A 577 12.72 -32.36 -20.79
N MET A 578 11.95 -32.70 -21.82
CA MET A 578 10.53 -33.01 -21.67
C MET A 578 10.29 -34.26 -20.80
N ALA A 579 11.07 -35.31 -20.98
CA ALA A 579 10.96 -36.54 -20.19
C ALA A 579 11.26 -36.27 -18.70
N PHE A 580 12.29 -35.50 -18.39
CA PHE A 580 12.62 -35.11 -17.02
C PHE A 580 11.63 -34.11 -16.40
N LYS A 581 11.06 -33.21 -17.20
CA LYS A 581 9.98 -32.34 -16.79
C LYS A 581 8.74 -33.13 -16.36
N ILE A 582 8.36 -34.12 -17.16
CA ILE A 582 7.24 -35.01 -16.84
C ILE A 582 7.57 -35.86 -15.61
N ALA A 583 8.77 -36.43 -15.54
CA ALA A 583 9.21 -37.21 -14.37
C ALA A 583 9.19 -36.39 -13.08
N GLY A 584 9.66 -35.15 -13.09
CA GLY A 584 9.62 -34.24 -11.97
C GLY A 584 8.20 -33.92 -11.53
N SER A 585 7.32 -33.61 -12.47
CA SER A 585 5.90 -33.36 -12.22
C SER A 585 5.20 -34.57 -11.58
N MET A 586 5.40 -35.76 -12.13
CA MET A 586 4.82 -37.02 -11.61
C MET A 586 5.35 -37.31 -10.20
N ALA A 587 6.67 -37.23 -10.00
CA ALA A 587 7.30 -37.47 -8.72
C ALA A 587 6.76 -36.56 -7.62
N PHE A 588 6.63 -35.29 -7.92
CA PHE A 588 6.09 -34.33 -6.97
C PHE A 588 4.63 -34.61 -6.60
N LYS A 589 3.78 -34.91 -7.57
CA LYS A 589 2.37 -35.27 -7.32
C LYS A 589 2.26 -36.54 -6.46
N GLU A 590 3.00 -37.58 -6.78
CA GLU A 590 3.01 -38.82 -6.02
C GLU A 590 3.54 -38.63 -4.58
N ALA A 591 4.62 -37.85 -4.43
CA ALA A 591 5.18 -37.52 -3.13
C ALA A 591 4.19 -36.75 -2.26
N CYS A 592 3.56 -35.72 -2.81
CA CYS A 592 2.58 -34.91 -2.07
C CYS A 592 1.37 -35.70 -1.63
N GLN A 593 0.88 -36.65 -2.42
CA GLN A 593 -0.23 -37.54 -2.03
C GLN A 593 0.11 -38.39 -0.81
N LYS A 594 1.36 -38.76 -0.64
CA LYS A 594 1.86 -39.53 0.52
C LYS A 594 2.27 -38.66 1.70
N ALA A 595 2.51 -37.38 1.45
CA ALA A 595 3.05 -36.44 2.44
C ALA A 595 1.99 -35.77 3.32
N GLY A 596 0.77 -36.29 3.36
CA GLY A 596 -0.33 -35.74 4.14
C GLY A 596 -0.75 -34.37 3.61
N PRO A 597 -1.26 -34.28 2.37
CA PRO A 597 -1.67 -33.00 1.80
C PRO A 597 -2.86 -32.41 2.56
N THR A 598 -2.86 -31.09 2.73
CA THR A 598 -3.89 -30.36 3.45
C THR A 598 -4.18 -29.04 2.76
N LEU A 599 -5.38 -28.48 3.00
CA LEU A 599 -5.77 -27.17 2.50
C LEU A 599 -5.46 -26.08 3.52
N LEU A 600 -5.02 -24.93 3.00
CA LEU A 600 -4.79 -23.71 3.74
C LEU A 600 -5.85 -22.67 3.35
N GLU A 601 -6.32 -21.92 4.34
CA GLU A 601 -7.21 -20.77 4.13
C GLU A 601 -6.58 -19.47 4.58
N PRO A 602 -6.91 -18.33 3.91
CA PRO A 602 -6.45 -17.03 4.35
C PRO A 602 -7.18 -16.60 5.62
N ILE A 603 -6.40 -16.17 6.60
CA ILE A 603 -6.87 -15.59 7.85
C ILE A 603 -6.70 -14.08 7.79
N MET A 604 -7.77 -13.39 8.16
CA MET A 604 -7.82 -11.94 8.20
C MET A 604 -7.61 -11.43 9.62
N LYS A 605 -6.81 -10.40 9.76
CA LYS A 605 -6.75 -9.62 10.99
C LYS A 605 -7.89 -8.62 10.97
N VAL A 606 -8.84 -8.79 11.88
CA VAL A 606 -10.06 -7.98 11.98
C VAL A 606 -9.99 -7.16 13.26
N SER A 607 -10.23 -5.86 13.14
CA SER A 607 -10.36 -4.95 14.28
C SER A 607 -11.71 -4.27 14.21
N VAL A 608 -12.52 -4.44 15.24
CA VAL A 608 -13.88 -3.89 15.31
C VAL A 608 -13.96 -2.87 16.44
N ILE A 609 -14.46 -1.69 16.12
CA ILE A 609 -14.73 -0.63 17.10
C ILE A 609 -16.23 -0.48 17.24
N VAL A 610 -16.73 -0.71 18.44
CA VAL A 610 -18.17 -0.63 18.77
C VAL A 610 -18.37 0.05 20.11
N PRO A 611 -19.54 0.69 20.32
CA PRO A 611 -19.93 1.14 21.65
C PRO A 611 -19.97 -0.03 22.65
N ASP A 612 -19.67 0.24 23.92
CA ASP A 612 -19.58 -0.76 24.98
C ASP A 612 -20.79 -1.71 25.05
N GLU A 613 -21.98 -1.19 24.80
CA GLU A 613 -23.26 -1.95 24.84
C GLU A 613 -23.35 -3.07 23.80
N TYR A 614 -22.62 -3.00 22.68
CA TYR A 614 -22.63 -4.00 21.61
C TYR A 614 -21.46 -4.95 21.63
N MET A 615 -20.53 -4.82 22.57
CA MET A 615 -19.32 -5.63 22.64
C MET A 615 -19.62 -7.12 22.71
N GLY A 616 -20.57 -7.52 23.54
CA GLY A 616 -20.97 -8.95 23.69
C GLY A 616 -21.51 -9.56 22.40
N ASP A 617 -22.36 -8.82 21.68
CA ASP A 617 -22.96 -9.28 20.42
C ASP A 617 -21.91 -9.41 19.33
N VAL A 618 -20.96 -8.49 19.27
CA VAL A 618 -19.85 -8.53 18.29
C VAL A 618 -18.90 -9.69 18.57
N ILE A 619 -18.54 -9.92 19.83
CA ILE A 619 -17.70 -11.07 20.21
C ILE A 619 -18.40 -12.39 19.89
N GLY A 620 -19.69 -12.51 20.19
CA GLY A 620 -20.49 -13.69 19.86
C GLY A 620 -20.54 -13.95 18.35
N ASP A 621 -20.69 -12.92 17.56
CA ASP A 621 -20.70 -13.02 16.09
C ASP A 621 -19.34 -13.43 15.54
N LEU A 622 -18.24 -12.81 15.99
CA LEU A 622 -16.88 -13.18 15.58
C LEU A 622 -16.55 -14.61 15.94
N ASN A 623 -16.94 -15.08 17.13
CA ASN A 623 -16.77 -16.47 17.52
C ASN A 623 -17.58 -17.43 16.62
N SER A 624 -18.79 -17.06 16.23
CA SER A 624 -19.61 -17.86 15.30
C SER A 624 -18.99 -17.98 13.91
N ARG A 625 -18.13 -17.02 13.54
CA ARG A 625 -17.35 -17.00 12.30
C ARG A 625 -15.99 -17.68 12.39
N ARG A 626 -15.80 -18.59 13.34
CA ARG A 626 -14.51 -19.24 13.64
C ARG A 626 -13.39 -18.26 13.98
N GLY A 627 -13.77 -17.09 14.49
CA GLY A 627 -12.80 -16.06 14.91
C GLY A 627 -12.09 -16.44 16.19
N GLN A 628 -10.82 -16.05 16.26
CA GLN A 628 -9.99 -16.14 17.47
C GLN A 628 -9.74 -14.74 17.99
N ILE A 629 -10.41 -14.40 19.09
CA ILE A 629 -10.24 -13.10 19.73
C ILE A 629 -8.81 -12.99 20.27
N GLN A 630 -8.11 -11.94 19.88
CA GLN A 630 -6.72 -11.69 20.29
C GLN A 630 -6.64 -10.73 21.47
N GLY A 631 -7.56 -9.79 21.56
CA GLY A 631 -7.56 -8.82 22.64
C GLY A 631 -8.70 -7.82 22.57
N PHE A 632 -8.80 -7.05 23.63
CA PHE A 632 -9.75 -5.98 23.78
C PHE A 632 -9.01 -4.72 24.23
N GLU A 633 -9.42 -3.58 23.73
CA GLU A 633 -8.88 -2.30 24.15
C GLU A 633 -10.01 -1.31 24.38
N ALA A 634 -10.05 -0.76 25.60
CA ALA A 634 -11.02 0.26 25.94
C ALA A 634 -10.66 1.59 25.25
N ARG A 635 -11.67 2.21 24.65
CA ARG A 635 -11.61 3.55 24.08
C ARG A 635 -12.66 4.44 24.75
N SER A 636 -12.57 5.75 24.58
CA SER A 636 -13.57 6.68 25.16
C SER A 636 -14.98 6.34 24.65
N GLY A 637 -15.78 5.65 25.47
CA GLY A 637 -17.17 5.26 25.17
C GLY A 637 -17.30 4.13 24.12
N ALA A 638 -16.22 3.42 23.81
CA ALA A 638 -16.20 2.33 22.84
C ALA A 638 -15.19 1.26 23.22
N GLN A 639 -15.30 0.09 22.59
CA GLN A 639 -14.34 -1.01 22.69
C GLN A 639 -13.78 -1.35 21.32
N GLN A 640 -12.47 -1.59 21.26
CA GLN A 640 -11.83 -2.20 20.10
C GLN A 640 -11.63 -3.69 20.38
N ILE A 641 -12.08 -4.53 19.44
CA ILE A 641 -11.96 -5.98 19.50
C ILE A 641 -11.06 -6.41 18.34
N ASP A 642 -9.94 -7.03 18.66
CA ASP A 642 -9.03 -7.59 17.67
C ASP A 642 -9.20 -9.11 17.58
N ALA A 643 -9.32 -9.64 16.37
CA ALA A 643 -9.50 -11.05 16.11
C ALA A 643 -8.82 -11.50 14.83
N PHE A 644 -8.46 -12.78 14.78
CA PHE A 644 -8.15 -13.46 13.53
C PHE A 644 -9.36 -14.27 13.08
N VAL A 645 -9.85 -14.00 11.87
CA VAL A 645 -11.05 -14.63 11.32
C VAL A 645 -10.77 -15.15 9.92
N PRO A 646 -11.19 -16.37 9.56
CA PRO A 646 -11.07 -16.86 8.19
C PRO A 646 -11.83 -15.96 7.21
N LEU A 647 -11.22 -15.63 6.07
CA LEU A 647 -11.87 -14.81 5.05
C LEU A 647 -13.21 -15.40 4.58
N ALA A 648 -13.29 -16.72 4.49
CA ALA A 648 -14.51 -17.43 4.08
C ALA A 648 -15.73 -17.09 4.96
N GLU A 649 -15.50 -16.72 6.21
CA GLU A 649 -16.54 -16.39 7.19
C GLU A 649 -16.86 -14.89 7.26
N MET A 650 -16.11 -14.06 6.53
CA MET A 650 -16.23 -12.59 6.60
C MET A 650 -17.10 -11.97 5.51
N PHE A 651 -17.56 -12.76 4.54
CA PHE A 651 -18.46 -12.24 3.50
C PHE A 651 -19.77 -11.71 4.11
N GLY A 652 -20.16 -10.50 3.72
CA GLY A 652 -21.36 -9.85 4.24
C GLY A 652 -21.23 -9.29 5.66
N TYR A 653 -20.03 -9.33 6.27
CA TYR A 653 -19.83 -8.88 7.65
C TYR A 653 -20.18 -7.40 7.87
N ALA A 654 -19.92 -6.53 6.91
CA ALA A 654 -20.28 -5.10 7.01
C ALA A 654 -21.77 -4.90 7.28
N THR A 655 -22.61 -5.65 6.57
CA THR A 655 -24.08 -5.59 6.73
C THR A 655 -24.50 -6.14 8.10
N ASP A 656 -23.93 -7.27 8.51
CA ASP A 656 -24.26 -7.89 9.79
C ASP A 656 -23.83 -7.02 10.97
N LEU A 657 -22.65 -6.41 10.89
CA LEU A 657 -22.15 -5.49 11.92
C LEU A 657 -23.04 -4.26 12.06
N ARG A 658 -23.43 -3.64 10.94
CA ARG A 658 -24.36 -2.49 10.95
C ARG A 658 -25.70 -2.85 11.56
N SER A 659 -26.24 -3.99 11.20
CA SER A 659 -27.52 -4.48 11.73
C SER A 659 -27.48 -4.69 13.25
N ARG A 660 -26.41 -5.30 13.76
CA ARG A 660 -26.24 -5.59 15.19
C ARG A 660 -25.92 -4.35 16.04
N THR A 661 -25.29 -3.35 15.45
CA THR A 661 -24.79 -2.16 16.15
C THR A 661 -25.58 -0.88 15.83
N GLN A 662 -26.73 -1.02 15.15
CA GLN A 662 -27.54 0.12 14.70
C GLN A 662 -26.73 1.16 13.91
N GLY A 663 -25.81 0.68 13.07
CA GLY A 663 -24.94 1.51 12.24
C GLY A 663 -23.76 2.16 12.95
N ARG A 664 -23.55 1.89 14.25
CA ARG A 664 -22.49 2.51 15.06
C ARG A 664 -21.18 1.75 15.10
N GLY A 665 -21.16 0.49 14.62
CA GLY A 665 -19.95 -0.33 14.54
C GLY A 665 -19.12 -0.01 13.31
N GLN A 666 -17.80 0.03 13.47
CA GLN A 666 -16.83 0.12 12.38
C GLN A 666 -15.85 -1.03 12.47
N TYR A 667 -15.35 -1.51 11.34
CA TYR A 667 -14.32 -2.53 11.33
C TYR A 667 -13.29 -2.29 10.23
N THR A 668 -12.12 -2.86 10.45
CA THR A 668 -11.07 -2.99 9.44
C THR A 668 -10.68 -4.44 9.31
N MET A 669 -10.26 -4.83 8.13
CA MET A 669 -9.86 -6.19 7.81
C MET A 669 -8.66 -6.16 6.87
N GLU A 670 -7.60 -6.86 7.24
CA GLU A 670 -6.40 -6.99 6.42
C GLU A 670 -5.95 -8.46 6.35
N PRO A 671 -5.39 -8.92 5.22
CA PRO A 671 -4.79 -10.25 5.16
C PRO A 671 -3.67 -10.40 6.19
N SER A 672 -3.63 -11.53 6.90
CA SER A 672 -2.60 -11.82 7.89
C SER A 672 -1.72 -12.99 7.45
N HIS A 673 -2.28 -14.20 7.46
CA HIS A 673 -1.55 -15.43 7.16
C HIS A 673 -2.49 -16.52 6.65
N TYR A 674 -1.93 -17.65 6.25
CA TYR A 674 -2.65 -18.87 5.91
C TYR A 674 -2.52 -19.89 7.01
N ILE A 675 -3.58 -20.60 7.32
CA ILE A 675 -3.59 -21.73 8.27
C ILE A 675 -4.32 -22.93 7.69
N GLU A 676 -4.04 -24.10 8.26
CA GLU A 676 -4.73 -25.35 7.92
C GLU A 676 -6.22 -25.27 8.24
N ILE A 677 -7.04 -25.69 7.28
CA ILE A 677 -8.50 -25.73 7.44
C ILE A 677 -8.90 -26.94 8.26
N PRO A 678 -9.89 -26.85 9.17
CA PRO A 678 -10.44 -28.01 9.86
C PRO A 678 -10.92 -29.10 8.90
N LYS A 679 -10.66 -30.36 9.21
CA LYS A 679 -10.90 -31.53 8.31
C LYS A 679 -12.31 -31.58 7.74
N SER A 680 -13.34 -31.32 8.57
CA SER A 680 -14.74 -31.32 8.13
C SER A 680 -15.06 -30.26 7.07
N ILE A 681 -14.35 -29.14 7.08
CA ILE A 681 -14.49 -28.07 6.10
C ILE A 681 -13.66 -28.37 4.86
N GLN A 682 -12.46 -28.93 5.05
CA GLN A 682 -11.62 -29.38 3.91
C GLN A 682 -12.37 -30.38 3.02
N GLU A 683 -13.00 -31.38 3.61
CA GLU A 683 -13.78 -32.40 2.88
C GLU A 683 -14.87 -31.76 2.01
N LYS A 684 -15.61 -30.81 2.56
CA LYS A 684 -16.63 -30.06 1.80
C LYS A 684 -16.04 -29.28 0.62
N ILE A 685 -14.92 -28.63 0.83
CA ILE A 685 -14.25 -27.83 -0.23
C ILE A 685 -13.73 -28.77 -1.33
N ILE A 686 -13.11 -29.87 -0.95
CA ILE A 686 -12.58 -30.86 -1.89
C ILE A 686 -13.71 -31.49 -2.71
N ASP A 687 -14.82 -31.88 -2.07
CA ASP A 687 -15.98 -32.46 -2.73
C ASP A 687 -16.62 -31.48 -3.71
N GLN A 688 -16.78 -30.23 -3.32
CA GLN A 688 -17.30 -29.17 -4.19
C GLN A 688 -16.39 -28.95 -5.41
N ARG A 689 -15.08 -28.97 -5.20
CA ARG A 689 -14.10 -28.69 -6.26
C ARG A 689 -13.91 -29.89 -7.21
N THR A 690 -13.90 -31.10 -6.68
CA THR A 690 -13.61 -32.32 -7.46
C THR A 690 -14.84 -33.03 -8.00
N GLY A 691 -16.04 -32.61 -7.60
CA GLY A 691 -17.30 -33.25 -7.97
C GLY A 691 -17.49 -34.67 -7.43
N ARG A 692 -16.64 -35.07 -6.50
CA ARG A 692 -16.76 -36.37 -5.82
C ARG A 692 -17.67 -36.23 -4.63
N HIS A 693 -18.93 -36.60 -4.78
CA HIS A 693 -19.77 -36.89 -3.63
C HIS A 693 -19.19 -38.16 -2.96
N MET A 694 -18.59 -38.02 -1.81
CA MET A 694 -18.35 -39.17 -0.97
C MET A 694 -19.72 -39.70 -0.52
N SER A 695 -20.07 -40.87 -1.04
CA SER A 695 -21.22 -41.67 -0.62
C SER A 695 -21.03 -42.20 0.78
#